data_9e51361f49e6adec98fe7abd88cd88f3
#
_entry.id   9e51361f49e6adec98fe7abd88cd88f3
#
_cell.length_a   1.000
_cell.length_b   1.000
_cell.length_c   1.000
_cell.angle_alpha   90.00
_cell.angle_beta   90.00
_cell.angle_gamma   90.00
#
_symmetry.space_group_name_H-M   'P 1'
#
loop_
_entity.id
_entity.type
_entity.pdbx_description
1 polymer ?
#
loop_
_entity_poly.entity_id
_entity_poly.type
_entity_poly.pdbx_seq_one_letter_code
_entity_poly.pdbx_strand_id
1 'polypeptide(L)'
;MKSLKYLFISFIILTVTNDVYACWGPWYTPKGYYMYRVHSNEQDPTLSVESQHSGEARNCLEWQKVTSETIPLEDIYQVVYKMDLKQFEDIYDKREVKYDNKFVEWITKKDSAILDFLLLAKTNEYIRLKRNSRWYYPSMRIGARMTLDEIAEKAVSEKEIRLRDRYLLQGIRALFSLSKYEECIELWEKEISFLPEDNLMRQLIHPYIAGAEFHIKHSEKAIEYFAQLGDVQSMLFCVGRSGEKLSIIDALEFVCEYAPNSKFIEETLQTYIRGIEPLGEFYWEDELEKTPELDQLYNLSLKMARSGMSNNPAMWYYTAAFLEDLYGNTSSASRLLGLAEKSKSTEYIKESIKIFRIYLDAKLLPYDSYYENRLFTQLKWLDLKIQSNIDDKVRYETARGYMLFNCESYYYWNDMMRRILLAEVCPRMIKSGKTTRALQLANMADNRLLNLVNRHEIYDWSEDKVVHYYTMSSYRYSTNFNSHDYSNHFFEMIDSIGVDNAIKYVQIVNKPQSDFDRFLNCRGYVESDYLNDIIGTQCLRNMRYKGALEYLGKVSEAYKTHHNVYMEYDPFSAERKAIKMKSDFRYDFAREMHSLEQGIKLTTEPNRKALLMVKYAIGIRNSFDWCWGLTQYYRGTSYWGQVCEKRDWENDEDTKTAIGKVKELINLACDIVTDDETGANIQYMLCNFKTVARNYPNTEKGQLVRGKCDNLYDHHAESYRSR
;
A
#
# COMPACT_ATOMS: atom_id res chain seq x y z
N MET A 1 -36.24 -0.40 0.28
CA MET A 1 -35.72 -1.36 1.28
C MET A 1 -34.33 -1.92 0.94
N LYS A 2 -33.92 -2.06 -0.33
CA LYS A 2 -32.55 -2.50 -0.70
C LYS A 2 -31.48 -1.44 -0.42
N SER A 3 -31.77 -0.17 -0.63
CA SER A 3 -30.82 0.94 -0.34
C SER A 3 -30.48 1.13 1.14
N LEU A 4 -31.40 0.76 2.04
CA LEU A 4 -31.13 0.80 3.49
C LEU A 4 -30.18 -0.31 3.96
N LYS A 5 -30.15 -1.46 3.26
CA LYS A 5 -29.20 -2.55 3.55
C LYS A 5 -27.77 -2.18 3.20
N TYR A 6 -27.54 -1.48 2.10
CA TYR A 6 -26.19 -1.03 1.71
C TYR A 6 -25.68 0.10 2.61
N LEU A 7 -26.56 1.00 3.06
CA LEU A 7 -26.20 2.01 4.06
C LEU A 7 -25.81 1.39 5.41
N PHE A 8 -26.52 0.31 5.81
CA PHE A 8 -26.23 -0.41 7.06
C PHE A 8 -24.95 -1.24 6.99
N ILE A 9 -24.63 -1.84 5.82
CA ILE A 9 -23.36 -2.55 5.59
C ILE A 9 -22.19 -1.56 5.53
N SER A 10 -22.34 -0.42 4.88
CA SER A 10 -21.33 0.64 4.90
C SER A 10 -21.11 1.23 6.30
N PHE A 11 -22.15 1.32 7.12
CA PHE A 11 -22.04 1.79 8.49
C PHE A 11 -21.41 0.75 9.42
N ILE A 12 -21.65 -0.55 9.21
CA ILE A 12 -21.02 -1.64 9.96
C ILE A 12 -19.54 -1.77 9.58
N ILE A 13 -19.16 -1.58 8.32
CA ILE A 13 -17.74 -1.58 7.90
C ILE A 13 -17.01 -0.36 8.49
N LEU A 14 -17.67 0.80 8.62
CA LEU A 14 -17.09 1.99 9.25
C LEU A 14 -17.00 1.89 10.78
N THR A 15 -17.85 1.06 11.44
CA THR A 15 -17.83 0.92 12.90
C THR A 15 -16.94 -0.22 13.39
N VAL A 16 -16.65 -1.22 12.56
CA VAL A 16 -15.76 -2.35 12.94
C VAL A 16 -14.28 -1.99 12.81
N THR A 17 -13.93 -0.94 12.06
CA THR A 17 -12.53 -0.49 11.93
C THR A 17 -12.05 0.48 13.01
N ASN A 18 -12.93 0.93 13.93
CA ASN A 18 -12.58 1.96 14.92
C ASN A 18 -12.25 1.48 16.33
N ASP A 19 -12.41 0.19 16.65
CA ASP A 19 -12.30 -0.27 18.05
C ASP A 19 -10.98 -0.97 18.43
N VAL A 20 -9.99 -1.03 17.54
CA VAL A 20 -8.69 -1.70 17.83
C VAL A 20 -7.51 -0.72 18.01
N TYR A 21 -7.73 0.58 17.89
CA TYR A 21 -6.64 1.57 17.81
C TYR A 21 -6.42 2.44 19.06
N ALA A 22 -6.89 2.03 20.23
CA ALA A 22 -6.87 2.92 21.41
C ALA A 22 -5.52 3.06 22.14
N CYS A 23 -4.47 2.27 21.85
CA CYS A 23 -3.22 2.31 22.62
C CYS A 23 -1.91 2.41 21.83
N TRP A 24 -1.93 2.40 20.49
CA TRP A 24 -0.73 2.46 19.65
C TRP A 24 -0.97 3.39 18.48
N GLY A 25 0.05 4.16 18.10
CA GLY A 25 -0.02 5.00 16.92
C GLY A 25 -0.47 4.21 15.68
N PRO A 26 -1.05 4.88 14.67
CA PRO A 26 -1.62 4.20 13.52
C PRO A 26 -0.56 3.30 12.86
N TRP A 27 -0.78 1.99 12.98
CA TRP A 27 0.02 0.99 12.29
C TRP A 27 -0.20 1.18 10.80
N TYR A 28 0.86 1.43 10.07
CA TYR A 28 0.76 1.46 8.63
C TYR A 28 0.44 0.04 8.14
N THR A 29 -0.82 -0.16 7.80
CA THR A 29 -1.20 -1.28 6.95
C THR A 29 -0.87 -0.84 5.53
N PRO A 30 0.08 -1.46 4.86
CA PRO A 30 0.39 -1.12 3.50
C PRO A 30 -0.89 -1.20 2.68
N LYS A 31 -1.24 -0.13 1.99
CA LYS A 31 -2.30 -0.17 0.99
C LYS A 31 -1.77 -1.05 -0.14
N GLY A 32 -2.34 -2.25 -0.30
CA GLY A 32 -2.08 -3.06 -1.47
C GLY A 32 -2.33 -2.18 -2.70
N TYR A 33 -1.37 -2.15 -3.62
CA TYR A 33 -1.55 -1.39 -4.84
C TYR A 33 -2.32 -2.24 -5.84
N TYR A 34 -3.32 -1.64 -6.47
CA TYR A 34 -4.08 -2.31 -7.52
C TYR A 34 -3.18 -2.57 -8.74
N MET A 35 -3.29 -3.78 -9.29
CA MET A 35 -2.57 -4.16 -10.50
C MET A 35 -3.17 -3.49 -11.73
N TYR A 36 -4.50 -3.32 -11.75
CA TYR A 36 -5.17 -2.66 -12.87
C TYR A 36 -4.89 -1.16 -12.86
N ARG A 37 -4.19 -0.69 -13.91
CA ARG A 37 -3.84 0.72 -14.09
C ARG A 37 -3.99 1.11 -15.54
N VAL A 38 -4.89 2.06 -15.82
CA VAL A 38 -5.14 2.63 -17.16
C VAL A 38 -5.12 4.15 -17.15
N HIS A 39 -5.31 4.77 -16.00
CA HIS A 39 -5.32 6.21 -15.80
C HIS A 39 -4.18 6.64 -14.88
N SER A 40 -3.34 7.56 -15.35
CA SER A 40 -2.37 8.25 -14.50
C SER A 40 -3.07 9.43 -13.83
N ASN A 41 -3.25 9.39 -12.52
CA ASN A 41 -3.72 10.57 -11.80
C ASN A 41 -2.75 11.72 -12.04
N GLU A 42 -3.28 12.91 -12.38
CA GLU A 42 -2.51 14.14 -12.60
C GLU A 42 -1.79 14.66 -11.34
N GLN A 43 -1.90 13.97 -10.23
CA GLN A 43 -1.01 14.12 -9.07
C GLN A 43 0.31 13.37 -9.27
N ASP A 44 0.72 13.13 -10.52
CA ASP A 44 2.08 12.75 -10.82
C ASP A 44 2.97 13.95 -10.46
N PRO A 45 3.81 13.85 -9.43
CA PRO A 45 4.65 14.95 -8.98
C PRO A 45 5.75 15.33 -9.97
N THR A 46 5.87 14.60 -11.09
CA THR A 46 6.72 14.97 -12.22
C THR A 46 6.07 16.03 -13.11
N LEU A 47 4.75 16.26 -12.97
CA LEU A 47 4.08 17.38 -13.61
C LEU A 47 4.30 18.61 -12.73
N SER A 48 4.99 19.60 -13.28
CA SER A 48 5.28 20.87 -12.62
C SER A 48 3.99 21.54 -12.09
N VAL A 49 4.11 22.34 -11.04
CA VAL A 49 3.02 23.19 -10.50
C VAL A 49 2.30 23.97 -11.62
N GLU A 50 2.99 24.24 -12.73
CA GLU A 50 2.44 24.87 -13.95
C GLU A 50 1.32 24.06 -14.62
N SER A 51 1.27 22.73 -14.48
CA SER A 51 0.21 21.90 -15.06
C SER A 51 -1.08 21.86 -14.23
N GLN A 52 -1.02 22.15 -12.94
CA GLN A 52 -2.20 22.16 -12.07
C GLN A 52 -3.10 23.39 -12.28
N HIS A 53 -2.54 24.46 -12.86
CA HIS A 53 -3.27 25.70 -13.18
C HIS A 53 -3.29 26.00 -14.68
N SER A 54 -3.41 24.95 -15.52
CA SER A 54 -3.27 25.12 -16.98
C SER A 54 -4.17 26.20 -17.59
N GLY A 55 -5.40 26.34 -17.12
CA GLY A 55 -6.34 27.37 -17.59
C GLY A 55 -6.00 28.78 -17.08
N GLU A 56 -5.68 28.92 -15.81
CA GLU A 56 -5.33 30.21 -15.18
C GLU A 56 -3.97 30.70 -15.64
N ALA A 57 -2.97 29.82 -15.66
CA ALA A 57 -1.62 30.15 -16.17
C ALA A 57 -1.67 30.56 -17.63
N ARG A 58 -2.43 29.85 -18.48
CA ARG A 58 -2.62 30.21 -19.88
C ARG A 58 -3.29 31.57 -20.03
N ASN A 59 -4.31 31.89 -19.22
CA ASN A 59 -4.93 33.19 -19.23
C ASN A 59 -3.97 34.32 -18.79
N CYS A 60 -3.12 34.06 -17.81
CA CYS A 60 -2.07 35.01 -17.41
C CYS A 60 -1.06 35.26 -18.54
N LEU A 61 -0.65 34.23 -19.27
CA LEU A 61 0.18 34.36 -20.48
C LEU A 61 -0.52 35.18 -21.58
N GLU A 62 -1.81 34.97 -21.82
CA GLU A 62 -2.58 35.78 -22.77
C GLU A 62 -2.72 37.25 -22.32
N TRP A 63 -2.82 37.50 -21.00
CA TRP A 63 -2.76 38.86 -20.47
C TRP A 63 -1.37 39.49 -20.66
N GLN A 64 -0.30 38.74 -20.47
CA GLN A 64 1.07 39.19 -20.67
C GLN A 64 1.30 39.64 -22.13
N LYS A 65 0.78 38.86 -23.11
CA LYS A 65 0.84 39.25 -24.54
C LYS A 65 0.11 40.56 -24.86
N VAL A 66 -1.01 40.80 -24.21
CA VAL A 66 -1.82 42.03 -24.42
C VAL A 66 -1.19 43.26 -23.72
N THR A 67 -0.36 43.05 -22.70
CA THR A 67 0.22 44.10 -21.88
C THR A 67 1.74 44.26 -22.12
N SER A 68 2.55 43.48 -21.42
CA SER A 68 4.01 43.46 -21.56
C SER A 68 4.62 42.17 -21.03
N GLU A 69 5.53 41.59 -21.79
CA GLU A 69 6.31 40.42 -21.38
C GLU A 69 7.17 40.64 -20.12
N THR A 70 7.40 41.89 -19.75
CA THR A 70 8.20 42.28 -18.55
C THR A 70 7.39 42.18 -17.25
N ILE A 71 6.06 41.94 -17.34
CA ILE A 71 5.20 41.83 -16.15
C ILE A 71 5.23 40.38 -15.66
N PRO A 72 5.58 40.13 -14.39
CA PRO A 72 5.53 38.80 -13.82
C PRO A 72 4.13 38.18 -13.90
N LEU A 73 4.05 36.90 -14.27
CA LEU A 73 2.78 36.18 -14.32
C LEU A 73 2.07 36.16 -12.96
N GLU A 74 2.82 36.08 -11.87
CA GLU A 74 2.30 36.17 -10.51
C GLU A 74 1.56 37.50 -10.28
N ASP A 75 2.10 38.61 -10.74
CA ASP A 75 1.46 39.94 -10.58
C ASP A 75 0.11 39.99 -11.34
N ILE A 76 0.05 39.39 -12.53
CA ILE A 76 -1.19 39.24 -13.30
C ILE A 76 -2.17 38.35 -12.56
N TYR A 77 -1.71 37.20 -12.06
CA TYR A 77 -2.52 36.22 -11.32
C TYR A 77 -3.16 36.85 -10.09
N GLN A 78 -2.39 37.57 -9.29
CA GLN A 78 -2.89 38.27 -8.10
C GLN A 78 -4.02 39.23 -8.44
N VAL A 79 -3.93 40.02 -9.52
CA VAL A 79 -4.95 40.98 -9.92
C VAL A 79 -6.17 40.30 -10.53
N VAL A 80 -5.94 39.35 -11.44
CA VAL A 80 -7.04 38.72 -12.20
C VAL A 80 -7.84 37.76 -11.32
N TYR A 81 -7.18 36.95 -10.48
CA TYR A 81 -7.83 35.85 -9.75
C TYR A 81 -7.97 36.07 -8.24
N LYS A 82 -7.04 36.79 -7.58
CA LYS A 82 -7.05 36.92 -6.12
C LYS A 82 -7.64 38.23 -5.61
N MET A 83 -7.47 39.31 -6.34
CA MET A 83 -7.99 40.63 -5.95
C MET A 83 -9.54 40.66 -6.04
N ASP A 84 -10.19 41.08 -4.98
CA ASP A 84 -11.65 41.26 -4.97
C ASP A 84 -12.10 42.58 -5.62
N LEU A 85 -13.43 42.72 -5.85
CA LEU A 85 -14.00 43.92 -6.48
C LEU A 85 -13.66 45.20 -5.72
N LYS A 86 -13.75 45.18 -4.36
CA LYS A 86 -13.51 46.38 -3.55
C LYS A 86 -12.06 46.86 -3.65
N GLN A 87 -11.12 45.93 -3.57
CA GLN A 87 -9.70 46.23 -3.76
C GLN A 87 -9.42 46.80 -5.17
N PHE A 88 -10.09 46.27 -6.18
CA PHE A 88 -9.94 46.76 -7.55
C PHE A 88 -10.60 48.13 -7.76
N GLU A 89 -11.76 48.40 -7.15
CA GLU A 89 -12.39 49.72 -7.11
C GLU A 89 -11.53 50.80 -6.47
N ASP A 90 -10.79 50.46 -5.41
CA ASP A 90 -9.84 51.38 -4.78
C ASP A 90 -8.70 51.78 -5.75
N ILE A 91 -8.23 50.86 -6.60
CA ILE A 91 -7.28 51.12 -7.66
C ILE A 91 -7.90 52.00 -8.75
N TYR A 92 -9.09 51.65 -9.22
CA TYR A 92 -9.82 52.35 -10.28
C TYR A 92 -10.14 53.79 -9.91
N ASP A 93 -10.57 54.03 -8.65
CA ASP A 93 -10.90 55.36 -8.13
C ASP A 93 -9.65 56.18 -7.70
N LYS A 94 -8.43 55.64 -7.92
CA LYS A 94 -7.18 56.28 -7.56
C LYS A 94 -7.08 56.62 -6.07
N ARG A 95 -7.69 55.81 -5.19
CA ARG A 95 -7.50 55.94 -3.75
C ARG A 95 -6.08 55.59 -3.38
N GLU A 96 -5.51 56.20 -2.35
CA GLU A 96 -4.12 56.01 -1.92
C GLU A 96 -3.89 54.64 -1.28
N VAL A 97 -3.94 53.57 -2.09
CA VAL A 97 -3.53 52.21 -1.68
C VAL A 97 -2.30 51.86 -2.51
N LYS A 98 -1.16 51.70 -1.85
CA LYS A 98 0.05 51.21 -2.53
C LYS A 98 -0.07 49.70 -2.73
N TYR A 99 -0.24 49.30 -3.96
CA TYR A 99 -0.06 47.90 -4.37
C TYR A 99 1.33 47.78 -5.02
N ASP A 100 2.21 46.96 -4.42
CA ASP A 100 3.47 46.57 -5.02
C ASP A 100 3.22 45.46 -6.05
N ASN A 101 2.72 45.85 -7.24
CA ASN A 101 2.33 44.93 -8.30
C ASN A 101 2.52 45.63 -9.65
N LYS A 102 3.40 45.10 -10.48
CA LYS A 102 3.77 45.68 -11.79
C LYS A 102 2.63 45.69 -12.79
N PHE A 103 1.70 44.75 -12.72
CA PHE A 103 0.53 44.74 -13.57
C PHE A 103 -0.42 45.89 -13.21
N VAL A 104 -0.67 46.15 -11.93
CA VAL A 104 -1.43 47.33 -11.48
C VAL A 104 -0.76 48.62 -11.95
N GLU A 105 0.53 48.73 -11.76
CA GLU A 105 1.31 49.90 -12.19
C GLU A 105 1.18 50.14 -13.69
N TRP A 106 1.22 49.08 -14.49
CA TRP A 106 1.16 49.16 -15.93
C TRP A 106 -0.25 49.56 -16.41
N ILE A 107 -1.33 48.89 -15.94
CA ILE A 107 -2.70 49.19 -16.39
C ILE A 107 -3.18 50.58 -15.99
N THR A 108 -2.75 51.05 -14.81
CA THR A 108 -3.15 52.39 -14.32
C THR A 108 -2.44 53.54 -15.09
N LYS A 109 -1.23 53.29 -15.59
CA LYS A 109 -0.42 54.35 -16.27
C LYS A 109 -0.57 54.32 -17.80
N LYS A 110 -0.83 53.13 -18.39
CA LYS A 110 -0.70 52.97 -19.85
C LYS A 110 -1.98 52.54 -20.58
N ASP A 111 -2.95 51.91 -19.90
CA ASP A 111 -4.09 51.36 -20.62
C ASP A 111 -5.40 51.38 -19.80
N SER A 112 -6.16 52.44 -19.97
CA SER A 112 -7.45 52.62 -19.33
C SER A 112 -8.51 51.62 -19.83
N ALA A 113 -8.39 51.10 -21.07
CA ALA A 113 -9.33 50.14 -21.61
C ALA A 113 -9.26 48.80 -20.88
N ILE A 114 -8.03 48.35 -20.50
CA ILE A 114 -7.85 47.15 -19.65
C ILE A 114 -8.41 47.39 -18.25
N LEU A 115 -8.20 48.57 -17.71
CA LEU A 115 -8.70 48.96 -16.41
C LEU A 115 -10.24 48.91 -16.36
N ASP A 116 -10.90 49.48 -17.36
CA ASP A 116 -12.37 49.47 -17.56
C ASP A 116 -12.90 48.04 -17.72
N PHE A 117 -12.22 47.23 -18.54
CA PHE A 117 -12.56 45.82 -18.72
C PHE A 117 -12.47 45.04 -17.41
N LEU A 118 -11.38 45.19 -16.66
CA LEU A 118 -11.17 44.45 -15.40
C LEU A 118 -12.22 44.86 -14.36
N LEU A 119 -12.59 46.15 -14.28
CA LEU A 119 -13.68 46.60 -13.43
C LEU A 119 -15.01 45.93 -13.78
N LEU A 120 -15.34 45.88 -15.08
CA LEU A 120 -16.52 45.18 -15.55
C LEU A 120 -16.49 43.70 -15.22
N ALA A 121 -15.34 43.02 -15.44
CA ALA A 121 -15.18 41.60 -15.20
C ALA A 121 -15.30 41.27 -13.70
N LYS A 122 -14.66 42.06 -12.81
CA LYS A 122 -14.74 41.92 -11.34
C LYS A 122 -16.15 42.20 -10.82
N THR A 123 -16.84 43.20 -11.43
CA THR A 123 -18.25 43.50 -11.07
C THR A 123 -19.17 42.34 -11.43
N ASN A 124 -18.99 41.74 -12.62
CA ASN A 124 -19.71 40.58 -13.07
C ASN A 124 -19.50 39.37 -12.13
N GLU A 125 -18.25 39.09 -11.81
CA GLU A 125 -17.89 38.03 -10.86
C GLU A 125 -18.53 38.24 -9.48
N TYR A 126 -18.43 39.44 -8.92
CA TYR A 126 -19.01 39.78 -7.62
C TYR A 126 -20.53 39.57 -7.58
N ILE A 127 -21.26 40.02 -8.61
CA ILE A 127 -22.71 39.87 -8.69
C ILE A 127 -23.08 38.38 -8.73
N ARG A 128 -22.35 37.59 -9.54
CA ARG A 128 -22.61 36.15 -9.72
C ARG A 128 -22.35 35.38 -8.43
N LEU A 129 -21.25 35.65 -7.72
CA LEU A 129 -20.93 35.02 -6.44
C LEU A 129 -21.96 35.35 -5.37
N LYS A 130 -22.42 36.62 -5.27
CA LYS A 130 -23.43 37.04 -4.32
C LYS A 130 -24.81 36.45 -4.66
N ARG A 131 -25.14 36.25 -5.92
CA ARG A 131 -26.38 35.62 -6.34
C ARG A 131 -26.43 34.14 -5.96
N ASN A 132 -25.35 33.44 -6.10
CA ASN A 132 -25.23 32.01 -5.68
C ASN A 132 -25.29 31.81 -4.19
N SER A 133 -24.83 32.79 -3.37
CA SER A 133 -24.83 32.73 -1.90
C SER A 133 -26.20 33.06 -1.26
N ARG A 134 -27.23 33.37 -2.04
CA ARG A 134 -28.57 33.82 -1.57
C ARG A 134 -29.49 32.73 -1.04
N TRP A 135 -29.02 31.49 -0.89
CA TRP A 135 -29.87 30.43 -0.34
C TRP A 135 -30.45 30.75 1.06
N TYR A 136 -29.70 31.50 1.90
CA TYR A 136 -30.12 31.83 3.28
C TYR A 136 -30.66 33.25 3.50
N TYR A 137 -30.35 34.23 2.64
CA TYR A 137 -30.72 35.63 2.85
C TYR A 137 -31.14 36.34 1.53
N PRO A 138 -32.39 36.17 1.12
CA PRO A 138 -32.87 36.76 -0.16
C PRO A 138 -32.96 38.29 -0.20
N SER A 139 -32.77 38.98 0.91
CA SER A 139 -33.02 40.44 1.03
C SER A 139 -31.76 41.32 0.95
N MET A 140 -30.52 40.74 0.80
CA MET A 140 -29.34 41.60 0.64
C MET A 140 -29.29 42.26 -0.73
N ARG A 141 -29.36 43.58 -0.80
CA ARG A 141 -29.08 44.36 -2.01
C ARG A 141 -27.63 44.16 -2.44
N ILE A 142 -27.40 43.82 -3.71
CA ILE A 142 -26.08 43.72 -4.28
C ILE A 142 -25.64 45.17 -4.58
N GLY A 143 -24.72 45.69 -3.76
CA GLY A 143 -24.13 47.00 -4.00
C GLY A 143 -23.04 46.91 -5.07
N ALA A 144 -23.41 46.84 -6.34
CA ALA A 144 -22.49 46.86 -7.47
C ALA A 144 -22.71 48.10 -8.33
N ARG A 145 -21.67 48.55 -9.01
CA ARG A 145 -21.70 49.75 -9.86
C ARG A 145 -22.54 49.59 -11.13
N MET A 146 -22.68 48.34 -11.59
CA MET A 146 -23.45 47.98 -12.80
C MET A 146 -24.35 46.79 -12.49
N THR A 147 -25.47 46.71 -13.18
CA THR A 147 -26.33 45.52 -13.21
C THR A 147 -25.83 44.51 -14.23
N LEU A 148 -26.35 43.28 -14.19
CA LEU A 148 -25.99 42.27 -15.20
C LEU A 148 -26.48 42.64 -16.61
N ASP A 149 -27.62 43.33 -16.72
CA ASP A 149 -28.11 43.81 -18.01
C ASP A 149 -27.20 44.86 -18.60
N GLU A 150 -26.74 45.85 -17.81
CA GLU A 150 -25.77 46.86 -18.23
C GLU A 150 -24.43 46.26 -18.61
N ILE A 151 -23.99 45.23 -17.88
CA ILE A 151 -22.74 44.49 -18.19
C ILE A 151 -22.89 43.75 -19.52
N ALA A 152 -24.02 43.07 -19.75
CA ALA A 152 -24.28 42.35 -20.98
C ALA A 152 -24.31 43.32 -22.17
N GLU A 153 -25.10 44.43 -22.08
CA GLU A 153 -25.19 45.44 -23.09
C GLU A 153 -23.82 46.07 -23.44
N LYS A 154 -23.06 46.48 -22.44
CA LYS A 154 -21.73 47.03 -22.61
C LYS A 154 -20.77 46.03 -23.24
N ALA A 155 -20.77 44.78 -22.77
CA ALA A 155 -19.90 43.74 -23.29
C ALA A 155 -20.20 43.39 -24.77
N VAL A 156 -21.49 43.36 -25.16
CA VAL A 156 -21.88 43.07 -26.55
C VAL A 156 -21.58 44.25 -27.46
N SER A 157 -21.75 45.48 -26.99
CA SER A 157 -21.54 46.69 -27.80
C SER A 157 -20.09 47.14 -27.95
N GLU A 158 -19.19 46.65 -27.07
CA GLU A 158 -17.79 47.06 -27.06
C GLU A 158 -17.04 46.64 -28.33
N LYS A 159 -16.25 47.56 -28.90
CA LYS A 159 -15.54 47.38 -30.17
C LYS A 159 -14.02 47.35 -30.05
N GLU A 160 -13.48 47.39 -28.82
CA GLU A 160 -12.05 47.31 -28.62
C GLU A 160 -11.52 45.93 -29.06
N ILE A 161 -10.81 45.91 -30.18
CA ILE A 161 -10.44 44.68 -30.91
C ILE A 161 -9.54 43.77 -30.01
N ARG A 162 -8.61 44.35 -29.22
CA ARG A 162 -7.67 43.59 -28.36
C ARG A 162 -8.37 42.87 -27.23
N LEU A 163 -9.53 43.32 -26.80
CA LEU A 163 -10.29 42.79 -25.68
C LEU A 163 -11.65 42.22 -26.09
N ARG A 164 -11.96 42.21 -27.40
CA ARG A 164 -13.28 41.82 -27.91
C ARG A 164 -13.75 40.47 -27.42
N ASP A 165 -12.93 39.45 -27.58
CA ASP A 165 -13.26 38.08 -27.16
C ASP A 165 -13.40 37.96 -25.64
N ARG A 166 -12.63 38.76 -24.86
CA ARG A 166 -12.77 38.85 -23.40
C ARG A 166 -14.07 39.53 -22.98
N TYR A 167 -14.48 40.60 -23.67
CA TYR A 167 -15.79 41.23 -23.46
C TYR A 167 -16.93 40.26 -23.80
N LEU A 168 -16.85 39.51 -24.91
CA LEU A 168 -17.81 38.48 -25.27
C LEU A 168 -17.98 37.43 -24.17
N LEU A 169 -16.89 36.98 -23.55
CA LEU A 169 -16.97 36.07 -22.40
C LEU A 169 -17.75 36.69 -21.22
N GLN A 170 -17.56 37.98 -20.93
CA GLN A 170 -18.30 38.63 -19.85
C GLN A 170 -19.77 38.84 -20.23
N GLY A 171 -20.07 39.15 -21.49
CA GLY A 171 -21.44 39.23 -22.00
C GLY A 171 -22.20 37.93 -21.86
N ILE A 172 -21.60 36.82 -22.31
CA ILE A 172 -22.16 35.47 -22.18
C ILE A 172 -22.41 35.14 -20.71
N ARG A 173 -21.47 35.42 -19.83
CA ARG A 173 -21.60 35.17 -18.38
C ARG A 173 -22.76 35.97 -17.77
N ALA A 174 -22.93 37.20 -18.17
CA ALA A 174 -24.03 38.04 -17.69
C ALA A 174 -25.39 37.56 -18.25
N LEU A 175 -25.50 37.32 -19.55
CA LEU A 175 -26.71 36.79 -20.23
C LEU A 175 -27.11 35.43 -19.61
N PHE A 176 -26.19 34.51 -19.44
CA PHE A 176 -26.45 33.22 -18.84
C PHE A 176 -26.99 33.37 -17.41
N SER A 177 -26.39 34.26 -16.60
CA SER A 177 -26.87 34.57 -15.25
C SER A 177 -28.23 35.21 -15.21
N LEU A 178 -28.63 35.91 -16.26
CA LEU A 178 -29.98 36.48 -16.48
C LEU A 178 -30.98 35.45 -17.00
N SER A 179 -30.55 34.23 -17.29
CA SER A 179 -31.35 33.17 -17.95
C SER A 179 -31.78 33.52 -19.38
N LYS A 180 -31.02 34.40 -20.04
CA LYS A 180 -31.21 34.78 -21.44
C LYS A 180 -30.43 33.83 -22.35
N TYR A 181 -30.84 32.56 -22.37
CA TYR A 181 -30.11 31.49 -23.01
C TYR A 181 -30.08 31.58 -24.54
N GLU A 182 -31.21 31.98 -25.14
CA GLU A 182 -31.30 32.18 -26.57
C GLU A 182 -30.31 33.27 -27.03
N GLU A 183 -30.23 34.39 -26.30
CA GLU A 183 -29.29 35.48 -26.61
C GLU A 183 -27.80 35.00 -26.48
N CYS A 184 -27.51 34.07 -25.55
CA CYS A 184 -26.18 33.46 -25.48
C CYS A 184 -25.85 32.67 -26.76
N ILE A 185 -26.79 31.88 -27.25
CA ILE A 185 -26.63 31.06 -28.46
C ILE A 185 -26.50 31.92 -29.70
N GLU A 186 -27.35 32.95 -29.85
CA GLU A 186 -27.24 33.90 -30.95
C GLU A 186 -25.85 34.59 -30.98
N LEU A 187 -25.37 35.02 -29.84
CA LEU A 187 -24.04 35.67 -29.74
C LEU A 187 -22.92 34.70 -30.09
N TRP A 188 -23.03 33.44 -29.66
CA TRP A 188 -22.10 32.38 -30.02
C TRP A 188 -22.05 32.15 -31.53
N GLU A 189 -23.19 31.96 -32.15
CA GLU A 189 -23.29 31.69 -33.59
C GLU A 189 -22.81 32.88 -34.44
N LYS A 190 -23.04 34.09 -33.96
CA LYS A 190 -22.70 35.30 -34.70
C LYS A 190 -21.24 35.71 -34.61
N GLU A 191 -20.61 35.54 -33.44
CA GLU A 191 -19.29 36.15 -33.22
C GLU A 191 -18.23 35.18 -32.67
N ILE A 192 -18.62 34.12 -31.98
CA ILE A 192 -17.64 33.32 -31.19
C ILE A 192 -17.31 32.00 -31.88
N SER A 193 -18.25 31.34 -32.51
CA SER A 193 -18.05 30.04 -33.16
C SER A 193 -16.98 30.08 -34.27
N PHE A 194 -16.72 31.25 -34.86
CA PHE A 194 -15.72 31.45 -35.90
C PHE A 194 -14.31 31.68 -35.37
N LEU A 195 -14.13 31.89 -34.05
CA LEU A 195 -12.82 31.98 -33.47
C LEU A 195 -12.07 30.64 -33.57
N PRO A 196 -10.75 30.62 -33.66
CA PRO A 196 -9.97 29.39 -33.68
C PRO A 196 -10.29 28.46 -32.48
N GLU A 197 -10.23 27.16 -32.69
CA GLU A 197 -10.55 26.19 -31.63
C GLU A 197 -9.60 26.29 -30.42
N ASP A 198 -8.38 26.72 -30.64
CA ASP A 198 -7.36 26.94 -29.58
C ASP A 198 -7.50 28.31 -28.91
N ASN A 199 -8.44 29.17 -29.36
CA ASN A 199 -8.69 30.44 -28.68
C ASN A 199 -9.23 30.21 -27.27
N LEU A 200 -8.52 30.75 -26.26
CA LEU A 200 -8.87 30.56 -24.87
C LEU A 200 -10.27 31.05 -24.50
N MET A 201 -10.68 32.20 -25.02
CA MET A 201 -12.00 32.75 -24.68
C MET A 201 -13.12 31.93 -25.29
N ARG A 202 -12.95 31.42 -26.52
CA ARG A 202 -13.87 30.44 -27.11
C ARG A 202 -14.03 29.20 -26.22
N GLN A 203 -12.91 28.65 -25.76
CA GLN A 203 -12.93 27.49 -24.87
C GLN A 203 -13.60 27.77 -23.52
N LEU A 204 -13.43 28.98 -22.96
CA LEU A 204 -14.11 29.39 -21.73
C LEU A 204 -15.58 29.71 -21.88
N ILE A 205 -16.01 30.07 -23.07
CA ILE A 205 -17.42 30.37 -23.40
C ILE A 205 -18.22 29.09 -23.71
N HIS A 206 -17.62 28.13 -24.40
CA HIS A 206 -18.30 26.92 -24.87
C HIS A 206 -19.11 26.17 -23.80
N PRO A 207 -18.64 26.01 -22.53
CA PRO A 207 -19.45 25.40 -21.46
C PRO A 207 -20.76 26.16 -21.16
N TYR A 208 -20.74 27.49 -21.26
CA TYR A 208 -21.96 28.28 -21.08
C TYR A 208 -22.98 28.04 -22.20
N ILE A 209 -22.48 27.83 -23.42
CA ILE A 209 -23.35 27.56 -24.57
C ILE A 209 -23.96 26.16 -24.45
N ALA A 210 -23.15 25.15 -24.07
CA ALA A 210 -23.67 23.83 -23.77
C ALA A 210 -24.78 23.87 -22.70
N GLY A 211 -24.55 24.63 -21.62
CA GLY A 211 -25.55 24.86 -20.57
C GLY A 211 -26.77 25.61 -21.04
N ALA A 212 -26.63 26.61 -21.95
CA ALA A 212 -27.73 27.33 -22.52
C ALA A 212 -28.64 26.43 -23.41
N GLU A 213 -28.02 25.60 -24.27
CA GLU A 213 -28.74 24.59 -25.06
C GLU A 213 -29.54 23.64 -24.18
N PHE A 214 -28.96 23.18 -23.07
CA PHE A 214 -29.64 22.33 -22.08
C PHE A 214 -30.88 23.04 -21.50
N HIS A 215 -30.75 24.31 -21.11
CA HIS A 215 -31.83 25.07 -20.51
C HIS A 215 -33.01 25.35 -21.48
N ILE A 216 -32.75 25.49 -22.76
CA ILE A 216 -33.78 25.60 -23.80
C ILE A 216 -34.30 24.26 -24.33
N LYS A 217 -33.89 23.15 -23.65
CA LYS A 217 -34.31 21.76 -23.91
C LYS A 217 -33.77 21.14 -25.21
N HIS A 218 -32.69 21.65 -25.74
CA HIS A 218 -31.92 21.03 -26.81
C HIS A 218 -30.90 20.05 -26.24
N SER A 219 -31.37 18.99 -25.54
CA SER A 219 -30.53 18.08 -24.75
C SER A 219 -29.47 17.37 -25.59
N GLU A 220 -29.79 16.93 -26.81
CA GLU A 220 -28.82 16.25 -27.70
C GLU A 220 -27.65 17.16 -28.05
N LYS A 221 -27.91 18.42 -28.40
CA LYS A 221 -26.89 19.40 -28.74
C LYS A 221 -26.04 19.79 -27.52
N ALA A 222 -26.66 19.87 -26.33
CA ALA A 222 -25.96 20.08 -25.07
C ALA A 222 -25.01 18.94 -24.76
N ILE A 223 -25.45 17.69 -24.92
CA ILE A 223 -24.63 16.48 -24.73
C ILE A 223 -23.43 16.49 -25.68
N GLU A 224 -23.66 16.79 -26.96
CA GLU A 224 -22.61 16.85 -27.98
C GLU A 224 -21.55 17.93 -27.63
N TYR A 225 -21.98 19.10 -27.18
CA TYR A 225 -21.08 20.17 -26.78
C TYR A 225 -20.29 19.83 -25.50
N PHE A 226 -20.94 19.25 -24.49
CA PHE A 226 -20.22 18.79 -23.31
C PHE A 226 -19.23 17.65 -23.63
N ALA A 227 -19.59 16.75 -24.56
CA ALA A 227 -18.68 15.72 -25.04
C ALA A 227 -17.45 16.31 -25.75
N GLN A 228 -17.62 17.30 -26.62
CA GLN A 228 -16.51 18.01 -27.28
C GLN A 228 -15.59 18.72 -26.29
N LEU A 229 -16.13 19.21 -25.17
CA LEU A 229 -15.41 19.86 -24.09
C LEU A 229 -14.70 18.84 -23.16
N GLY A 230 -15.07 17.57 -23.26
CA GLY A 230 -14.62 16.54 -22.30
C GLY A 230 -15.28 16.67 -20.91
N ASP A 231 -16.33 17.49 -20.79
CA ASP A 231 -17.11 17.64 -19.54
C ASP A 231 -18.17 16.54 -19.43
N VAL A 232 -17.69 15.36 -19.09
CA VAL A 232 -18.52 14.16 -18.98
C VAL A 232 -19.54 14.25 -17.84
N GLN A 233 -19.22 14.95 -16.76
CA GLN A 233 -20.18 15.11 -15.64
C GLN A 233 -21.42 15.90 -16.08
N SER A 234 -21.24 17.01 -16.77
CA SER A 234 -22.35 17.79 -17.32
C SER A 234 -23.10 17.02 -18.41
N MET A 235 -22.38 16.26 -19.23
CA MET A 235 -22.96 15.38 -20.24
C MET A 235 -23.90 14.33 -19.61
N LEU A 236 -23.43 13.60 -18.61
CA LEU A 236 -24.21 12.59 -17.87
C LEU A 236 -25.39 13.24 -17.10
N PHE A 237 -25.20 14.44 -16.57
CA PHE A 237 -26.27 15.20 -15.93
C PHE A 237 -27.41 15.50 -16.92
N CYS A 238 -27.10 15.84 -18.18
CA CYS A 238 -28.12 16.06 -19.22
C CYS A 238 -28.95 14.79 -19.47
N VAL A 239 -28.32 13.63 -19.49
CA VAL A 239 -29.01 12.34 -19.66
C VAL A 239 -29.85 11.98 -18.43
N GLY A 240 -29.30 12.12 -17.22
CA GLY A 240 -29.99 11.77 -15.97
C GLY A 240 -31.26 12.62 -15.70
N ARG A 241 -31.33 13.82 -16.23
CA ARG A 241 -32.56 14.68 -16.18
C ARG A 241 -33.69 14.18 -17.07
N SER A 242 -33.40 13.32 -18.06
CA SER A 242 -34.46 12.68 -18.87
C SER A 242 -35.22 11.57 -18.12
N GLY A 243 -34.82 11.24 -16.87
CA GLY A 243 -35.53 10.31 -15.98
C GLY A 243 -34.92 8.89 -15.94
N GLU A 244 -33.88 8.62 -16.68
CA GLU A 244 -33.18 7.32 -16.67
C GLU A 244 -32.12 7.29 -15.61
N LYS A 245 -32.15 6.27 -14.72
CA LYS A 245 -31.03 5.94 -13.82
C LYS A 245 -30.04 5.10 -14.59
N LEU A 246 -29.00 5.70 -15.09
CA LEU A 246 -27.89 5.01 -15.73
C LEU A 246 -27.07 4.23 -14.68
N SER A 247 -26.76 2.98 -14.98
CA SER A 247 -25.65 2.28 -14.30
C SER A 247 -24.32 2.92 -14.67
N ILE A 248 -23.25 2.62 -13.94
CA ILE A 248 -21.90 3.10 -14.28
C ILE A 248 -21.48 2.60 -15.68
N ILE A 249 -21.88 1.38 -16.04
CA ILE A 249 -21.52 0.78 -17.32
C ILE A 249 -22.34 1.40 -18.46
N ASP A 250 -23.63 1.69 -18.24
CA ASP A 250 -24.45 2.42 -19.24
C ASP A 250 -23.87 3.82 -19.49
N ALA A 251 -23.43 4.48 -18.43
CA ALA A 251 -22.76 5.78 -18.54
C ALA A 251 -21.45 5.69 -19.35
N LEU A 252 -20.64 4.64 -19.10
CA LEU A 252 -19.44 4.37 -19.88
C LEU A 252 -19.75 4.10 -21.36
N GLU A 253 -20.76 3.27 -21.64
CA GLU A 253 -21.17 2.96 -23.01
C GLU A 253 -21.60 4.21 -23.75
N PHE A 254 -22.39 5.05 -23.10
CA PHE A 254 -22.79 6.34 -23.61
C PHE A 254 -21.61 7.28 -23.91
N VAL A 255 -20.66 7.38 -22.96
CA VAL A 255 -19.45 8.19 -23.15
C VAL A 255 -18.58 7.65 -24.29
N CYS A 256 -18.49 6.33 -24.44
CA CYS A 256 -17.76 5.71 -25.55
C CYS A 256 -18.36 6.05 -26.93
N GLU A 257 -19.66 6.29 -27.01
CA GLU A 257 -20.32 6.66 -28.24
C GLU A 257 -20.04 8.13 -28.67
N TYR A 258 -20.09 9.04 -27.69
CA TYR A 258 -20.00 10.48 -27.97
C TYR A 258 -18.59 11.05 -27.78
N ALA A 259 -17.82 10.51 -26.86
CA ALA A 259 -16.47 10.97 -26.51
C ALA A 259 -15.50 9.80 -26.25
N PRO A 260 -15.20 8.94 -27.24
CA PRO A 260 -14.48 7.67 -27.08
C PRO A 260 -13.04 7.79 -26.57
N ASN A 261 -12.49 9.01 -26.52
CA ASN A 261 -11.14 9.29 -26.05
C ASN A 261 -11.12 10.18 -24.80
N SER A 262 -12.25 10.29 -24.11
CA SER A 262 -12.34 11.07 -22.87
C SER A 262 -11.54 10.42 -21.73
N LYS A 263 -10.83 11.23 -20.96
CA LYS A 263 -10.13 10.80 -19.72
C LYS A 263 -11.11 10.18 -18.70
N PHE A 264 -12.36 10.58 -18.70
CA PHE A 264 -13.40 10.00 -17.85
C PHE A 264 -13.50 8.48 -18.02
N ILE A 265 -13.31 7.96 -19.23
CA ILE A 265 -13.33 6.52 -19.50
C ILE A 265 -12.21 5.81 -18.71
N GLU A 266 -11.00 6.34 -18.80
CA GLU A 266 -9.84 5.78 -18.09
C GLU A 266 -10.04 5.82 -16.56
N GLU A 267 -10.50 6.96 -16.03
CA GLU A 267 -10.79 7.15 -14.60
C GLU A 267 -11.88 6.21 -14.10
N THR A 268 -12.96 6.11 -14.85
CA THR A 268 -14.13 5.29 -14.49
C THR A 268 -13.79 3.80 -14.55
N LEU A 269 -13.12 3.36 -15.62
CA LEU A 269 -12.64 1.98 -15.74
C LEU A 269 -11.71 1.61 -14.58
N GLN A 270 -10.75 2.48 -14.29
CA GLN A 270 -9.80 2.23 -13.21
C GLN A 270 -10.49 2.14 -11.85
N THR A 271 -11.41 3.05 -11.56
CA THR A 271 -12.17 3.08 -10.31
C THR A 271 -13.08 1.85 -10.18
N TYR A 272 -13.78 1.50 -11.25
CA TYR A 272 -14.71 0.37 -11.27
C TYR A 272 -13.97 -0.97 -11.09
N ILE A 273 -12.92 -1.20 -11.88
CA ILE A 273 -12.12 -2.44 -11.80
C ILE A 273 -11.43 -2.56 -10.43
N ARG A 274 -10.91 -1.48 -9.87
CA ARG A 274 -10.33 -1.48 -8.51
C ARG A 274 -11.35 -1.84 -7.43
N GLY A 275 -12.62 -1.51 -7.64
CA GLY A 275 -13.69 -1.89 -6.71
C GLY A 275 -13.99 -3.39 -6.67
N ILE A 276 -13.54 -4.15 -7.66
CA ILE A 276 -13.73 -5.59 -7.78
C ILE A 276 -12.41 -6.38 -7.78
N GLU A 277 -11.27 -5.71 -7.92
CA GLU A 277 -9.95 -6.35 -7.85
C GLU A 277 -9.65 -6.75 -6.40
N PRO A 278 -9.39 -8.05 -6.11
CA PRO A 278 -8.99 -8.47 -4.77
C PRO A 278 -7.62 -7.89 -4.41
N LEU A 279 -7.54 -7.19 -3.28
CA LEU A 279 -6.29 -6.66 -2.73
C LEU A 279 -5.63 -7.69 -1.83
N GLY A 280 -4.71 -8.49 -2.40
CA GLY A 280 -3.73 -9.27 -1.65
C GLY A 280 -4.28 -10.31 -0.66
N GLU A 281 -3.43 -10.75 0.26
CA GLU A 281 -3.65 -11.85 1.21
C GLU A 281 -4.79 -11.66 2.22
N PHE A 282 -5.43 -10.51 2.26
CA PHE A 282 -6.41 -10.15 3.30
C PHE A 282 -7.86 -10.18 2.83
N TYR A 283 -8.14 -10.51 1.57
CA TYR A 283 -9.51 -10.64 1.11
C TYR A 283 -9.91 -12.12 1.00
N TRP A 284 -10.99 -12.42 1.70
CA TRP A 284 -11.66 -13.70 1.74
C TRP A 284 -11.92 -14.22 0.32
N GLU A 285 -11.78 -15.53 0.15
CA GLU A 285 -11.97 -16.29 -1.10
C GLU A 285 -13.41 -16.26 -1.64
N ASP A 286 -14.08 -15.12 -1.62
CA ASP A 286 -15.33 -14.99 -2.33
C ASP A 286 -15.02 -14.89 -3.82
N GLU A 287 -15.27 -15.97 -4.55
CA GLU A 287 -15.22 -15.97 -6.00
C GLU A 287 -16.06 -14.81 -6.54
N LEU A 288 -15.52 -14.00 -7.43
CA LEU A 288 -16.24 -12.91 -8.06
C LEU A 288 -17.41 -13.50 -8.86
N GLU A 289 -18.63 -13.28 -8.39
CA GLU A 289 -19.82 -13.69 -9.12
C GLU A 289 -19.93 -12.91 -10.44
N LYS A 290 -20.16 -13.64 -11.53
CA LYS A 290 -20.48 -13.02 -12.82
C LYS A 290 -21.78 -12.25 -12.70
N THR A 291 -21.72 -10.96 -12.89
CA THR A 291 -22.91 -10.09 -12.96
C THR A 291 -23.19 -9.67 -14.39
N PRO A 292 -24.45 -9.38 -14.75
CA PRO A 292 -24.77 -8.84 -16.08
C PRO A 292 -24.01 -7.57 -16.42
N GLU A 293 -23.70 -6.74 -15.42
CA GLU A 293 -22.92 -5.52 -15.60
C GLU A 293 -21.47 -5.81 -16.01
N LEU A 294 -20.86 -6.84 -15.44
CA LEU A 294 -19.49 -7.22 -15.79
C LEU A 294 -19.41 -7.85 -17.18
N ASP A 295 -20.43 -8.62 -17.58
CA ASP A 295 -20.54 -9.15 -18.94
C ASP A 295 -20.78 -8.01 -19.95
N GLN A 296 -21.55 -7.00 -19.59
CA GLN A 296 -21.73 -5.78 -20.40
C GLN A 296 -20.40 -5.03 -20.57
N LEU A 297 -19.65 -4.82 -19.49
CA LEU A 297 -18.32 -4.19 -19.55
C LEU A 297 -17.33 -4.99 -20.40
N TYR A 298 -17.33 -6.31 -20.28
CA TYR A 298 -16.50 -7.18 -21.12
C TYR A 298 -16.83 -7.03 -22.61
N ASN A 299 -18.11 -7.06 -22.97
CA ASN A 299 -18.58 -6.89 -24.34
C ASN A 299 -18.27 -5.48 -24.88
N LEU A 300 -18.49 -4.43 -24.07
CA LEU A 300 -18.11 -3.06 -24.41
C LEU A 300 -16.59 -2.97 -24.67
N SER A 301 -15.78 -3.59 -23.81
CA SER A 301 -14.32 -3.59 -23.97
C SER A 301 -13.89 -4.22 -25.30
N LEU A 302 -14.47 -5.35 -25.68
CA LEU A 302 -14.17 -5.98 -26.97
C LEU A 302 -14.70 -5.15 -28.18
N LYS A 303 -15.87 -4.53 -28.05
CA LYS A 303 -16.43 -3.61 -29.07
C LYS A 303 -15.48 -2.43 -29.29
N MET A 304 -15.09 -1.74 -28.22
CA MET A 304 -14.21 -0.57 -28.30
C MET A 304 -12.82 -0.91 -28.80
N ALA A 305 -12.24 -2.04 -28.37
CA ALA A 305 -10.94 -2.51 -28.84
C ALA A 305 -10.88 -2.74 -30.37
N ARG A 306 -12.02 -3.10 -30.99
CA ARG A 306 -12.14 -3.46 -32.42
C ARG A 306 -12.71 -2.35 -33.30
N SER A 307 -13.41 -1.38 -32.72
CA SER A 307 -14.18 -0.36 -33.45
C SER A 307 -13.32 0.65 -34.21
N GLY A 308 -12.07 0.84 -33.82
CA GLY A 308 -11.23 1.93 -34.32
C GLY A 308 -11.58 3.31 -33.78
N MET A 309 -12.61 3.45 -32.94
CA MET A 309 -13.05 4.72 -32.34
C MET A 309 -12.08 5.18 -31.23
N SER A 310 -11.50 4.23 -30.50
CA SER A 310 -10.56 4.54 -29.42
C SER A 310 -9.13 4.73 -29.93
N ASN A 311 -8.47 5.80 -29.48
CA ASN A 311 -7.05 6.03 -29.71
C ASN A 311 -6.16 5.03 -28.92
N ASN A 312 -6.74 4.29 -27.98
CA ASN A 312 -6.06 3.37 -27.06
C ASN A 312 -6.72 1.97 -27.05
N PRO A 313 -6.73 1.24 -28.17
CA PRO A 313 -7.34 -0.09 -28.24
C PRO A 313 -6.68 -1.10 -27.29
N ALA A 314 -5.41 -0.92 -26.94
CA ALA A 314 -4.72 -1.79 -26.00
C ALA A 314 -5.35 -1.74 -24.60
N MET A 315 -5.79 -0.57 -24.13
CA MET A 315 -6.49 -0.41 -22.86
C MET A 315 -7.72 -1.33 -22.79
N TRP A 316 -8.50 -1.34 -23.84
CA TRP A 316 -9.73 -2.12 -23.90
C TRP A 316 -9.49 -3.63 -23.95
N TYR A 317 -8.47 -4.09 -24.72
CA TYR A 317 -8.06 -5.49 -24.68
C TYR A 317 -7.50 -5.87 -23.32
N TYR A 318 -6.76 -4.98 -22.66
CA TYR A 318 -6.24 -5.19 -21.31
C TYR A 318 -7.37 -5.28 -20.27
N THR A 319 -8.39 -4.41 -20.36
CA THR A 319 -9.59 -4.49 -19.51
C THR A 319 -10.30 -5.82 -19.68
N ALA A 320 -10.55 -6.26 -20.92
CA ALA A 320 -11.17 -7.56 -21.17
C ALA A 320 -10.32 -8.74 -20.66
N ALA A 321 -8.99 -8.67 -20.82
CA ALA A 321 -8.06 -9.67 -20.30
C ALA A 321 -8.10 -9.73 -18.77
N PHE A 322 -8.16 -8.57 -18.11
CA PHE A 322 -8.21 -8.48 -16.66
C PHE A 322 -9.49 -9.10 -16.10
N LEU A 323 -10.64 -8.81 -16.72
CA LEU A 323 -11.94 -9.40 -16.35
C LEU A 323 -11.93 -10.93 -16.52
N GLU A 324 -11.34 -11.45 -17.60
CA GLU A 324 -11.22 -12.92 -17.81
C GLU A 324 -10.39 -13.57 -16.70
N ASP A 325 -9.29 -12.94 -16.26
CA ASP A 325 -8.49 -13.50 -15.16
C ASP A 325 -9.22 -13.47 -13.82
N LEU A 326 -9.97 -12.40 -13.55
CA LEU A 326 -10.83 -12.32 -12.36
C LEU A 326 -11.89 -13.44 -12.32
N TYR A 327 -12.34 -13.93 -13.48
CA TYR A 327 -13.23 -15.08 -13.60
C TYR A 327 -12.52 -16.44 -13.62
N GLY A 328 -11.21 -16.48 -13.37
CA GLY A 328 -10.43 -17.70 -13.41
C GLY A 328 -10.07 -18.19 -14.82
N ASN A 329 -10.45 -17.47 -15.89
CA ASN A 329 -10.19 -17.83 -17.28
C ASN A 329 -8.79 -17.36 -17.73
N THR A 330 -7.75 -17.66 -16.97
CA THR A 330 -6.38 -17.14 -17.15
C THR A 330 -5.81 -17.38 -18.57
N SER A 331 -6.15 -18.51 -19.22
CA SER A 331 -5.74 -18.78 -20.61
C SER A 331 -6.36 -17.81 -21.60
N SER A 332 -7.64 -17.46 -21.46
CA SER A 332 -8.33 -16.46 -22.28
C SER A 332 -7.76 -15.06 -22.01
N ALA A 333 -7.51 -14.74 -20.74
CA ALA A 333 -6.84 -13.51 -20.33
C ALA A 333 -5.48 -13.35 -21.03
N SER A 334 -4.65 -14.38 -21.03
CA SER A 334 -3.34 -14.37 -21.68
C SER A 334 -3.43 -14.12 -23.21
N ARG A 335 -4.43 -14.71 -23.86
CA ARG A 335 -4.67 -14.51 -25.31
C ARG A 335 -5.09 -13.05 -25.60
N LEU A 336 -6.04 -12.51 -24.84
CA LEU A 336 -6.50 -11.13 -24.99
C LEU A 336 -5.37 -10.13 -24.69
N LEU A 337 -4.58 -10.40 -23.66
CA LEU A 337 -3.40 -9.59 -23.34
C LEU A 337 -2.39 -9.58 -24.49
N GLY A 338 -2.23 -10.70 -25.21
CA GLY A 338 -1.42 -10.78 -26.43
C GLY A 338 -1.93 -9.90 -27.58
N LEU A 339 -3.24 -9.59 -27.63
CA LEU A 339 -3.78 -8.59 -28.53
C LEU A 339 -3.49 -7.17 -28.03
N ALA A 340 -3.61 -6.92 -26.73
CA ALA A 340 -3.26 -5.65 -26.12
C ALA A 340 -1.79 -5.26 -26.39
N GLU A 341 -0.85 -6.21 -26.23
CA GLU A 341 0.58 -6.01 -26.47
C GLU A 341 0.91 -5.56 -27.91
N LYS A 342 0.08 -5.94 -28.87
CA LYS A 342 0.25 -5.62 -30.31
C LYS A 342 -0.51 -4.35 -30.72
N SER A 343 -1.35 -3.83 -29.85
CA SER A 343 -2.22 -2.69 -30.13
C SER A 343 -1.57 -1.35 -29.76
N LYS A 344 -2.06 -0.27 -30.36
CA LYS A 344 -1.64 1.10 -30.03
C LYS A 344 -1.96 1.41 -28.55
N SER A 345 -1.00 1.98 -27.83
CA SER A 345 -1.13 2.32 -26.43
C SER A 345 -0.20 3.45 -25.99
N THR A 346 -0.50 4.06 -24.84
CA THR A 346 0.43 4.92 -24.10
C THR A 346 1.51 4.08 -23.41
N GLU A 347 2.67 4.68 -23.09
CA GLU A 347 3.72 3.97 -22.35
C GLU A 347 3.24 3.51 -20.97
N TYR A 348 2.43 4.32 -20.29
CA TYR A 348 1.84 3.98 -19.01
C TYR A 348 1.03 2.67 -19.05
N ILE A 349 0.17 2.51 -20.05
CA ILE A 349 -0.64 1.30 -20.22
C ILE A 349 0.22 0.12 -20.68
N LYS A 350 1.23 0.34 -21.53
CA LYS A 350 2.19 -0.72 -21.91
C LYS A 350 2.92 -1.32 -20.69
N GLU A 351 3.29 -0.48 -19.75
CA GLU A 351 3.90 -0.93 -18.49
C GLU A 351 2.93 -1.76 -17.65
N SER A 352 1.67 -1.33 -17.57
CA SER A 352 0.61 -2.08 -16.88
C SER A 352 0.33 -3.44 -17.54
N ILE A 353 0.26 -3.47 -18.88
CA ILE A 353 0.15 -4.70 -19.67
C ILE A 353 1.32 -5.63 -19.38
N LYS A 354 2.54 -5.09 -19.30
CA LYS A 354 3.75 -5.88 -19.03
C LYS A 354 3.76 -6.50 -17.64
N ILE A 355 3.30 -5.76 -16.61
CA ILE A 355 3.12 -6.31 -15.26
C ILE A 355 2.11 -7.45 -15.28
N PHE A 356 0.97 -7.21 -15.90
CA PHE A 356 -0.07 -8.24 -15.97
C PHE A 356 0.38 -9.47 -16.76
N ARG A 357 1.23 -9.29 -17.79
CA ARG A 357 1.89 -10.41 -18.49
C ARG A 357 2.76 -11.23 -17.56
N ILE A 358 3.57 -10.59 -16.71
CA ILE A 358 4.41 -11.28 -15.73
C ILE A 358 3.57 -12.10 -14.77
N TYR A 359 2.46 -11.52 -14.29
CA TYR A 359 1.51 -12.18 -13.42
C TYR A 359 0.84 -13.40 -14.09
N LEU A 360 0.33 -13.26 -15.32
CA LEU A 360 -0.27 -14.38 -16.06
C LEU A 360 0.75 -15.48 -16.41
N ASP A 361 1.99 -15.12 -16.74
CA ASP A 361 3.08 -16.09 -16.95
C ASP A 361 3.33 -16.90 -15.66
N ALA A 362 3.33 -16.24 -14.50
CA ALA A 362 3.49 -16.91 -13.21
C ALA A 362 2.36 -17.91 -12.92
N LYS A 363 1.14 -17.64 -13.37
CA LYS A 363 -0.02 -18.53 -13.21
C LYS A 363 -0.02 -19.70 -14.20
N LEU A 364 0.39 -19.47 -15.43
CA LEU A 364 0.19 -20.41 -16.55
C LEU A 364 1.40 -21.29 -16.87
N LEU A 365 2.62 -20.71 -16.82
CA LEU A 365 3.79 -21.41 -17.32
C LEU A 365 4.29 -22.47 -16.33
N PRO A 366 4.72 -23.65 -16.81
CA PRO A 366 5.37 -24.63 -15.94
C PRO A 366 6.73 -24.12 -15.47
N TYR A 367 7.14 -24.52 -14.25
CA TYR A 367 8.43 -24.12 -13.67
C TYR A 367 9.59 -24.96 -14.22
N ASP A 368 9.94 -24.71 -15.47
CA ASP A 368 11.10 -25.28 -16.15
C ASP A 368 12.20 -24.23 -16.39
N SER A 369 13.26 -24.63 -17.09
CA SER A 369 14.37 -23.73 -17.42
C SER A 369 13.97 -22.59 -18.34
N TYR A 370 12.95 -22.78 -19.18
CA TYR A 370 12.42 -21.71 -20.04
C TYR A 370 11.76 -20.63 -19.18
N TYR A 371 10.88 -21.03 -18.25
CA TYR A 371 10.23 -20.07 -17.37
C TYR A 371 11.23 -19.37 -16.43
N GLU A 372 12.24 -20.11 -15.89
CA GLU A 372 13.28 -19.47 -15.05
C GLU A 372 14.04 -18.37 -15.80
N ASN A 373 14.42 -18.59 -17.05
CA ASN A 373 15.09 -17.58 -17.86
C ASN A 373 14.17 -16.38 -18.17
N ARG A 374 12.91 -16.66 -18.44
CA ARG A 374 11.90 -15.64 -18.69
C ARG A 374 11.64 -14.81 -17.43
N LEU A 375 11.43 -15.46 -16.29
CA LEU A 375 11.27 -14.80 -14.99
C LEU A 375 12.49 -13.94 -14.64
N PHE A 376 13.69 -14.44 -14.85
CA PHE A 376 14.92 -13.66 -14.63
C PHE A 376 14.94 -12.37 -15.46
N THR A 377 14.56 -12.44 -16.73
CA THR A 377 14.48 -11.26 -17.60
C THR A 377 13.40 -10.29 -17.14
N GLN A 378 12.26 -10.79 -16.71
CA GLN A 378 11.13 -10.01 -16.20
C GLN A 378 11.50 -9.32 -14.88
N LEU A 379 12.14 -10.03 -13.96
CA LEU A 379 12.60 -9.49 -12.68
C LEU A 379 13.69 -8.42 -12.83
N LYS A 380 14.60 -8.57 -13.79
CA LYS A 380 15.57 -7.50 -14.10
C LYS A 380 14.88 -6.23 -14.57
N TRP A 381 13.84 -6.34 -15.37
CA TRP A 381 13.06 -5.17 -15.78
C TRP A 381 12.32 -4.53 -14.60
N LEU A 382 11.67 -5.33 -13.74
CA LEU A 382 11.00 -4.84 -12.53
C LEU A 382 11.99 -4.16 -11.57
N ASP A 383 13.14 -4.78 -11.36
CA ASP A 383 14.20 -4.22 -10.53
C ASP A 383 14.68 -2.87 -11.06
N LEU A 384 14.88 -2.73 -12.37
CA LEU A 384 15.21 -1.44 -12.99
C LEU A 384 14.13 -0.39 -12.75
N LYS A 385 12.84 -0.77 -12.83
CA LYS A 385 11.72 0.13 -12.52
C LYS A 385 11.73 0.56 -11.05
N ILE A 386 11.96 -0.36 -10.13
CA ILE A 386 12.08 -0.05 -8.71
C ILE A 386 13.25 0.89 -8.45
N GLN A 387 14.44 0.59 -9.02
CA GLN A 387 15.66 1.38 -8.83
C GLN A 387 15.52 2.80 -9.40
N SER A 388 14.99 2.95 -10.61
CA SER A 388 14.82 4.26 -11.24
C SER A 388 13.87 5.16 -10.44
N ASN A 389 12.87 4.59 -9.78
CA ASN A 389 11.92 5.37 -8.97
C ASN A 389 12.41 5.65 -7.53
N ILE A 390 13.52 5.06 -7.08
CA ILE A 390 14.17 5.45 -5.82
C ILE A 390 14.88 6.81 -5.99
N ASP A 391 15.45 7.07 -7.16
CA ASP A 391 16.23 8.27 -7.45
C ASP A 391 15.33 9.46 -7.85
N ASP A 392 14.13 9.22 -8.36
CA ASP A 392 13.11 10.24 -8.69
C ASP A 392 12.42 10.83 -7.44
N LYS A 393 13.23 11.31 -6.51
CA LYS A 393 12.73 11.87 -5.25
C LYS A 393 12.31 13.31 -5.44
N VAL A 394 11.02 13.55 -5.58
CA VAL A 394 10.47 14.90 -5.37
C VAL A 394 10.58 15.24 -3.89
N ARG A 395 11.47 16.16 -3.55
CA ARG A 395 11.69 16.61 -2.19
C ARG A 395 10.78 17.79 -1.89
N TYR A 396 9.92 17.64 -0.90
CA TYR A 396 9.18 18.75 -0.33
C TYR A 396 9.79 19.10 1.03
N GLU A 397 10.15 20.36 1.23
CA GLU A 397 10.50 20.87 2.53
C GLU A 397 9.23 21.43 3.18
N THR A 398 8.82 20.87 4.30
CA THR A 398 7.69 21.42 5.04
C THR A 398 8.10 22.66 5.81
N ALA A 399 7.14 23.50 6.22
CA ALA A 399 7.38 24.65 7.07
C ALA A 399 8.04 24.30 8.44
N ARG A 400 8.12 22.99 8.78
CA ARG A 400 8.83 22.47 9.97
C ARG A 400 10.19 21.86 9.64
N GLY A 401 10.71 22.02 8.43
CA GLY A 401 12.01 21.49 8.01
C GLY A 401 12.06 19.99 7.74
N TYR A 402 10.92 19.31 7.62
CA TYR A 402 10.89 17.89 7.24
C TYR A 402 11.04 17.75 5.72
N MET A 403 11.93 16.87 5.30
CA MET A 403 12.07 16.51 3.89
C MET A 403 11.04 15.43 3.55
N LEU A 404 10.12 15.75 2.68
CA LEU A 404 9.12 14.82 2.18
C LEU A 404 9.57 14.26 0.82
N PHE A 405 9.36 12.97 0.61
CA PHE A 405 9.66 12.30 -0.64
C PHE A 405 8.38 11.68 -1.18
N ASN A 406 8.08 11.89 -2.45
CA ASN A 406 7.05 11.12 -3.11
C ASN A 406 7.69 9.85 -3.70
N CYS A 407 7.27 8.71 -3.21
CA CYS A 407 7.76 7.39 -3.63
C CYS A 407 6.62 6.46 -4.06
N GLU A 408 5.46 6.99 -4.48
CA GLU A 408 4.30 6.18 -4.86
C GLU A 408 4.64 5.19 -5.98
N SER A 409 5.37 5.62 -7.01
CA SER A 409 5.80 4.73 -8.10
C SER A 409 6.74 3.63 -7.60
N TYR A 410 7.68 3.96 -6.70
CA TYR A 410 8.55 2.96 -6.06
C TYR A 410 7.74 1.89 -5.33
N TYR A 411 6.77 2.31 -4.51
CA TYR A 411 5.93 1.38 -3.75
C TYR A 411 5.06 0.53 -4.67
N TYR A 412 4.51 1.11 -5.73
CA TYR A 412 3.73 0.36 -6.71
C TYR A 412 4.56 -0.77 -7.36
N TRP A 413 5.74 -0.46 -7.89
CA TRP A 413 6.57 -1.46 -8.57
C TRP A 413 7.06 -2.55 -7.60
N ASN A 414 7.41 -2.16 -6.38
CA ASN A 414 7.82 -3.08 -5.33
C ASN A 414 6.67 -3.99 -4.90
N ASP A 415 5.46 -3.45 -4.72
CA ASP A 415 4.27 -4.23 -4.37
C ASP A 415 3.88 -5.21 -5.48
N MET A 416 3.92 -4.79 -6.74
CA MET A 416 3.66 -5.68 -7.88
C MET A 416 4.66 -6.85 -7.93
N MET A 417 5.95 -6.59 -7.71
CA MET A 417 6.95 -7.64 -7.62
C MET A 417 6.64 -8.60 -6.47
N ARG A 418 6.34 -8.09 -5.30
CA ARG A 418 6.00 -8.88 -4.12
C ARG A 418 4.76 -9.73 -4.32
N ARG A 419 3.67 -9.12 -4.81
CA ARG A 419 2.42 -9.81 -5.11
C ARG A 419 2.64 -10.98 -6.07
N ILE A 420 3.35 -10.76 -7.17
CA ILE A 420 3.65 -11.82 -8.15
C ILE A 420 4.52 -12.92 -7.53
N LEU A 421 5.59 -12.56 -6.83
CA LEU A 421 6.52 -13.53 -6.28
C LEU A 421 5.94 -14.30 -5.10
N LEU A 422 5.30 -13.62 -4.16
CA LEU A 422 4.87 -14.22 -2.90
C LEU A 422 3.52 -14.95 -3.03
N ALA A 423 2.57 -14.37 -3.78
CA ALA A 423 1.26 -15.01 -3.96
C ALA A 423 1.25 -16.11 -5.03
N GLU A 424 1.99 -15.93 -6.14
CA GLU A 424 1.90 -16.85 -7.27
C GLU A 424 3.13 -17.77 -7.40
N VAL A 425 4.34 -17.18 -7.47
CA VAL A 425 5.54 -17.94 -7.85
C VAL A 425 6.03 -18.84 -6.72
N CYS A 426 6.25 -18.29 -5.52
CA CYS A 426 6.85 -19.03 -4.41
C CYS A 426 6.01 -20.25 -3.97
N PRO A 427 4.67 -20.15 -3.76
CA PRO A 427 3.86 -21.30 -3.36
C PRO A 427 3.92 -22.45 -4.38
N ARG A 428 3.86 -22.12 -5.67
CA ARG A 428 3.93 -23.12 -6.74
C ARG A 428 5.31 -23.76 -6.84
N MET A 429 6.40 -22.99 -6.65
CA MET A 429 7.76 -23.52 -6.59
C MET A 429 7.95 -24.48 -5.41
N ILE A 430 7.43 -24.14 -4.23
CA ILE A 430 7.49 -25.02 -3.06
C ILE A 430 6.75 -26.35 -3.34
N LYS A 431 5.54 -26.27 -3.88
CA LYS A 431 4.77 -27.48 -4.29
C LYS A 431 5.52 -28.33 -5.32
N SER A 432 6.37 -27.72 -6.15
CA SER A 432 7.20 -28.39 -7.16
C SER A 432 8.57 -28.84 -6.60
N GLY A 433 8.81 -28.74 -5.30
CA GLY A 433 10.09 -29.13 -4.65
C GLY A 433 11.26 -28.17 -4.88
N LYS A 434 11.03 -26.98 -5.48
CA LYS A 434 12.06 -25.96 -5.75
C LYS A 434 12.18 -24.96 -4.59
N THR A 435 12.18 -25.45 -3.37
CA THR A 435 12.11 -24.64 -2.14
C THR A 435 13.22 -23.60 -2.01
N THR A 436 14.46 -23.96 -2.41
CA THR A 436 15.59 -23.02 -2.33
C THR A 436 15.42 -21.82 -3.26
N ARG A 437 14.91 -22.05 -4.49
CA ARG A 437 14.61 -20.97 -5.42
C ARG A 437 13.47 -20.10 -4.91
N ALA A 438 12.43 -20.69 -4.33
CA ALA A 438 11.34 -19.96 -3.70
C ALA A 438 11.85 -19.04 -2.58
N LEU A 439 12.78 -19.52 -1.73
CA LEU A 439 13.41 -18.68 -0.71
C LEU A 439 14.22 -17.51 -1.28
N GLN A 440 14.99 -17.73 -2.34
CA GLN A 440 15.73 -16.65 -2.99
C GLN A 440 14.78 -15.57 -3.54
N LEU A 441 13.66 -15.99 -4.14
CA LEU A 441 12.65 -15.07 -4.68
C LEU A 441 11.87 -14.35 -3.59
N ALA A 442 11.50 -15.04 -2.52
CA ALA A 442 10.88 -14.41 -1.34
C ALA A 442 11.83 -13.39 -0.68
N ASN A 443 13.12 -13.74 -0.59
CA ASN A 443 14.12 -12.81 -0.08
C ASN A 443 14.27 -11.55 -0.96
N MET A 444 14.25 -11.71 -2.29
CA MET A 444 14.21 -10.56 -3.19
C MET A 444 12.92 -9.74 -3.03
N ALA A 445 11.78 -10.39 -2.86
CA ALA A 445 10.50 -9.72 -2.66
C ALA A 445 10.48 -8.88 -1.37
N ASP A 446 11.05 -9.41 -0.31
CA ASP A 446 11.18 -8.71 0.98
C ASP A 446 12.36 -7.73 1.03
N ASN A 447 13.04 -7.50 -0.03
CA ASN A 447 14.29 -6.80 -0.22
C ASN A 447 14.51 -5.62 0.76
N ARG A 448 15.33 -5.84 1.78
CA ARG A 448 15.63 -4.86 2.82
C ARG A 448 16.43 -3.66 2.33
N LEU A 449 17.27 -3.85 1.31
CA LEU A 449 18.05 -2.74 0.75
C LEU A 449 17.14 -1.70 0.09
N LEU A 450 15.97 -2.13 -0.37
CA LEU A 450 14.95 -1.29 -0.97
C LEU A 450 13.87 -0.87 0.05
N ASN A 451 13.66 -1.65 1.11
CA ASN A 451 12.71 -1.35 2.19
C ASN A 451 13.33 -0.47 3.31
N LEU A 452 14.49 0.14 3.08
CA LEU A 452 15.10 1.10 4.01
C LEU A 452 14.34 2.43 4.11
N VAL A 453 13.28 2.58 3.34
CA VAL A 453 12.45 3.79 3.32
C VAL A 453 11.23 3.55 4.21
N ASN A 454 11.20 4.20 5.36
CA ASN A 454 10.02 4.19 6.23
C ASN A 454 9.04 5.25 5.77
N ARG A 455 7.80 4.85 5.50
CA ARG A 455 6.69 5.76 5.23
C ARG A 455 6.05 6.20 6.53
N HIS A 456 5.80 7.48 6.64
CA HIS A 456 5.07 8.09 7.75
C HIS A 456 3.91 8.91 7.22
N GLU A 457 2.84 8.96 8.00
CA GLU A 457 1.68 9.82 7.72
C GLU A 457 1.60 10.88 8.79
N ILE A 458 1.50 12.15 8.38
CA ILE A 458 1.22 13.27 9.28
C ILE A 458 0.01 14.01 8.72
N TYR A 459 -0.91 14.35 9.59
CA TYR A 459 -1.98 15.25 9.24
C TYR A 459 -1.47 16.70 9.30
N ASP A 460 -1.46 17.37 8.15
CA ASP A 460 -1.11 18.78 8.06
C ASP A 460 -2.34 19.63 8.34
N TRP A 461 -2.42 20.15 9.55
CA TRP A 461 -3.52 20.99 10.00
C TRP A 461 -3.62 22.32 9.25
N SER A 462 -2.56 22.78 8.60
CA SER A 462 -2.56 24.05 7.85
C SER A 462 -3.23 23.90 6.48
N GLU A 463 -3.18 22.72 5.91
CA GLU A 463 -3.73 22.40 4.57
C GLU A 463 -4.88 21.39 4.61
N ASP A 464 -5.29 20.96 5.81
CA ASP A 464 -6.39 20.00 6.05
C ASP A 464 -6.26 18.72 5.21
N LYS A 465 -5.04 18.17 5.18
CA LYS A 465 -4.73 16.97 4.38
C LYS A 465 -3.75 16.04 5.08
N VAL A 466 -3.83 14.75 4.72
CA VAL A 466 -2.81 13.78 5.11
C VAL A 466 -1.58 13.95 4.21
N VAL A 467 -0.43 14.20 4.81
CA VAL A 467 0.85 14.29 4.11
C VAL A 467 1.66 13.04 4.40
N HIS A 468 2.08 12.35 3.34
CA HIS A 468 2.98 11.21 3.43
C HIS A 468 4.42 11.69 3.33
N TYR A 469 5.26 11.33 4.29
CA TYR A 469 6.69 11.58 4.22
C TYR A 469 7.48 10.30 4.45
N TYR A 470 8.69 10.27 3.96
CA TYR A 470 9.52 9.10 3.97
C TYR A 470 10.86 9.43 4.62
N THR A 471 11.29 8.58 5.55
CA THR A 471 12.62 8.68 6.14
C THR A 471 13.44 7.48 5.68
N MET A 472 14.66 7.73 5.21
CA MET A 472 15.61 6.64 4.99
C MET A 472 16.12 6.17 6.34
N SER A 473 15.95 4.89 6.64
CA SER A 473 16.56 4.28 7.81
C SER A 473 18.08 4.32 7.64
N SER A 474 18.77 5.05 8.51
CA SER A 474 20.22 5.08 8.57
C SER A 474 20.82 3.81 9.18
N TYR A 475 19.99 2.87 9.59
CA TYR A 475 20.41 1.66 10.29
C TYR A 475 20.82 0.56 9.32
N ARG A 476 22.09 0.50 8.99
CA ARG A 476 22.71 -0.68 8.34
C ARG A 476 22.60 -1.96 9.19
N TYR A 477 22.27 -1.86 10.47
CA TYR A 477 22.22 -2.95 11.44
C TYR A 477 20.95 -2.96 12.28
N SER A 478 19.89 -2.32 11.83
CA SER A 478 18.60 -2.48 12.50
C SER A 478 18.10 -3.90 12.24
N THR A 479 18.48 -4.76 13.12
CA THR A 479 17.89 -6.09 13.37
C THR A 479 16.47 -5.96 13.90
N ASN A 480 15.99 -4.76 14.11
CA ASN A 480 14.60 -4.44 14.30
C ASN A 480 13.87 -4.69 12.98
N PHE A 481 13.58 -5.97 12.80
CA PHE A 481 12.52 -6.40 11.95
C PHE A 481 11.24 -5.83 12.58
N ASN A 482 10.95 -4.56 12.34
CA ASN A 482 9.68 -4.04 12.71
C ASN A 482 8.66 -4.89 11.98
N SER A 483 7.86 -5.61 12.75
CA SER A 483 6.73 -6.41 12.31
C SER A 483 5.69 -5.60 11.50
N HIS A 484 5.94 -4.33 11.30
CA HIS A 484 5.10 -3.37 10.59
C HIS A 484 5.50 -3.19 9.14
N ASP A 485 6.62 -3.77 8.74
CA ASP A 485 7.05 -3.75 7.36
C ASP A 485 6.58 -5.04 6.67
N TYR A 486 6.16 -4.95 5.42
CA TYR A 486 5.83 -6.08 4.54
C TYR A 486 6.88 -7.16 4.40
N SER A 487 8.02 -6.96 4.98
CA SER A 487 9.26 -7.68 4.77
C SER A 487 9.39 -8.95 5.59
N ASN A 488 8.30 -9.67 5.86
CA ASN A 488 8.36 -10.82 6.76
C ASN A 488 8.25 -12.20 6.09
N HIS A 489 7.83 -12.27 4.82
CA HIS A 489 7.56 -13.54 4.16
C HIS A 489 8.80 -14.44 4.01
N PHE A 490 9.94 -13.86 3.64
CA PHE A 490 11.20 -14.61 3.59
C PHE A 490 11.57 -15.16 4.95
N PHE A 491 11.46 -14.36 5.99
CA PHE A 491 11.86 -14.74 7.34
C PHE A 491 10.92 -15.79 7.94
N GLU A 492 9.64 -15.71 7.65
CA GLU A 492 8.66 -16.73 8.02
C GLU A 492 8.89 -18.01 7.23
N MET A 493 9.12 -17.88 5.93
CA MET A 493 9.38 -19.01 5.06
C MET A 493 10.65 -19.74 5.47
N ILE A 494 11.80 -19.06 5.69
CA ILE A 494 13.05 -19.70 6.09
C ILE A 494 12.93 -20.36 7.45
N ASP A 495 12.10 -19.83 8.35
CA ASP A 495 11.83 -20.43 9.67
C ASP A 495 10.95 -21.69 9.58
N SER A 496 10.08 -21.79 8.57
CA SER A 496 9.11 -22.88 8.43
C SER A 496 9.51 -24.04 7.51
N ILE A 497 10.45 -23.81 6.58
CA ILE A 497 10.80 -24.84 5.55
C ILE A 497 11.63 -26.02 6.05
N GLY A 498 12.05 -26.00 7.30
CA GLY A 498 12.90 -26.99 7.91
C GLY A 498 14.39 -26.79 7.66
N VAL A 499 15.20 -27.24 8.63
CA VAL A 499 16.63 -26.96 8.74
C VAL A 499 17.44 -27.40 7.51
N ASP A 500 17.13 -28.55 6.91
CA ASP A 500 17.89 -29.06 5.77
C ASP A 500 17.71 -28.18 4.51
N ASN A 501 16.53 -27.63 4.30
CA ASN A 501 16.28 -26.68 3.21
C ASN A 501 16.94 -25.31 3.50
N ALA A 502 16.92 -24.85 4.74
CA ALA A 502 17.62 -23.64 5.15
C ALA A 502 19.14 -23.76 4.92
N ILE A 503 19.74 -24.90 5.26
CA ILE A 503 21.16 -25.19 4.99
C ILE A 503 21.46 -25.14 3.49
N LYS A 504 20.64 -25.81 2.64
CA LYS A 504 20.81 -25.77 1.19
C LYS A 504 20.72 -24.35 0.63
N TYR A 505 19.78 -23.55 1.15
CA TYR A 505 19.63 -22.14 0.78
C TYR A 505 20.94 -21.36 1.08
N VAL A 506 21.48 -21.48 2.28
CA VAL A 506 22.72 -20.78 2.67
C VAL A 506 23.92 -21.24 1.82
N GLN A 507 23.98 -22.51 1.43
CA GLN A 507 25.02 -23.00 0.50
C GLN A 507 24.98 -22.28 -0.85
N ILE A 508 23.78 -22.03 -1.42
CA ILE A 508 23.63 -21.29 -2.68
C ILE A 508 23.91 -19.80 -2.49
N VAL A 509 23.50 -19.21 -1.35
CA VAL A 509 23.86 -17.82 -1.03
C VAL A 509 25.38 -17.66 -1.02
N ASN A 510 26.10 -18.56 -0.35
CA ASN A 510 27.56 -18.50 -0.25
C ASN A 510 28.28 -18.87 -1.54
N LYS A 511 27.68 -19.72 -2.38
CA LYS A 511 28.27 -20.19 -3.64
C LYS A 511 27.21 -20.23 -4.75
N PRO A 512 26.86 -19.07 -5.32
CA PRO A 512 25.86 -18.98 -6.40
C PRO A 512 26.30 -19.76 -7.65
N GLN A 513 25.39 -20.52 -8.23
CA GLN A 513 25.63 -21.44 -9.36
C GLN A 513 25.32 -20.81 -10.71
N SER A 514 24.53 -19.74 -10.74
CA SER A 514 24.04 -19.09 -11.95
C SER A 514 24.06 -17.56 -11.85
N ASP A 515 23.89 -16.87 -12.99
CA ASP A 515 23.68 -15.42 -13.01
C ASP A 515 22.39 -15.03 -12.30
N PHE A 516 21.38 -15.88 -12.36
CA PHE A 516 20.15 -15.65 -11.63
C PHE A 516 20.36 -15.72 -10.12
N ASP A 517 21.13 -16.69 -9.60
CA ASP A 517 21.47 -16.74 -8.18
C ASP A 517 22.23 -15.49 -7.74
N ARG A 518 23.22 -15.06 -8.54
CA ARG A 518 23.98 -13.83 -8.26
C ARG A 518 23.07 -12.61 -8.21
N PHE A 519 22.15 -12.49 -9.15
CA PHE A 519 21.19 -11.39 -9.19
C PHE A 519 20.30 -11.39 -7.96
N LEU A 520 19.71 -12.54 -7.57
CA LEU A 520 18.85 -12.65 -6.41
C LEU A 520 19.59 -12.36 -5.11
N ASN A 521 20.83 -12.86 -4.96
CA ASN A 521 21.65 -12.60 -3.79
C ASN A 521 22.02 -11.11 -3.64
N CYS A 522 22.27 -10.40 -4.76
CA CYS A 522 22.53 -8.96 -4.73
C CYS A 522 21.31 -8.13 -4.30
N ARG A 523 20.12 -8.69 -4.40
CA ARG A 523 18.86 -8.00 -4.08
C ARG A 523 18.21 -8.52 -2.80
N GLY A 524 18.72 -9.59 -2.24
CA GLY A 524 18.22 -10.22 -1.03
C GLY A 524 19.03 -9.85 0.21
N TYR A 525 18.52 -10.29 1.35
CA TYR A 525 19.20 -10.22 2.64
C TYR A 525 20.05 -11.48 2.84
N VAL A 526 21.36 -11.31 2.83
CA VAL A 526 22.33 -12.41 2.85
C VAL A 526 23.32 -12.28 4.00
N GLU A 527 22.92 -11.64 5.09
CA GLU A 527 23.81 -11.45 6.26
C GLU A 527 24.13 -12.77 6.94
N SER A 528 25.42 -13.05 7.04
CA SER A 528 25.93 -14.33 7.52
C SER A 528 25.51 -14.62 8.96
N ASP A 529 25.54 -13.62 9.84
CA ASP A 529 25.17 -13.79 11.26
C ASP A 529 23.71 -14.19 11.40
N TYR A 530 22.80 -13.51 10.68
CA TYR A 530 21.38 -13.86 10.65
C TYR A 530 21.16 -15.30 10.16
N LEU A 531 21.78 -15.65 9.04
CA LEU A 531 21.59 -16.97 8.43
C LEU A 531 22.14 -18.09 9.32
N ASN A 532 23.24 -17.87 10.00
CA ASN A 532 23.76 -18.81 10.98
C ASN A 532 22.89 -18.91 12.24
N ASP A 533 22.37 -17.79 12.70
CA ASP A 533 21.51 -17.72 13.88
C ASP A 533 20.17 -18.45 13.65
N ILE A 534 19.51 -18.21 12.52
CA ILE A 534 18.24 -18.88 12.20
C ILE A 534 18.41 -20.40 12.02
N ILE A 535 19.49 -20.86 11.36
CA ILE A 535 19.77 -22.28 11.20
C ILE A 535 20.10 -22.91 12.56
N GLY A 536 20.90 -22.24 13.38
CA GLY A 536 21.25 -22.71 14.73
C GLY A 536 20.00 -22.84 15.61
N THR A 537 19.08 -21.89 15.54
CA THR A 537 17.79 -21.92 16.25
C THR A 537 16.88 -23.05 15.76
N GLN A 538 16.79 -23.27 14.44
CA GLN A 538 16.06 -24.41 13.89
C GLN A 538 16.68 -25.75 14.31
N CYS A 539 17.99 -25.82 14.39
CA CYS A 539 18.68 -27.00 14.92
C CYS A 539 18.28 -27.27 16.37
N LEU A 540 18.17 -26.25 17.22
CA LEU A 540 17.66 -26.39 18.59
C LEU A 540 16.21 -26.91 18.60
N ARG A 541 15.34 -26.33 17.77
CA ARG A 541 13.93 -26.76 17.63
C ARG A 541 13.81 -28.21 17.21
N ASN A 542 14.70 -28.67 16.35
CA ASN A 542 14.74 -30.06 15.86
C ASN A 542 15.63 -30.98 16.71
N MET A 543 16.06 -30.57 17.91
CA MET A 543 16.93 -31.33 18.83
C MET A 543 18.24 -31.79 18.19
N ARG A 544 18.74 -31.06 17.17
CA ARG A 544 20.02 -31.31 16.49
C ARG A 544 21.13 -30.49 17.13
N TYR A 545 21.43 -30.76 18.40
CA TYR A 545 22.31 -29.91 19.22
C TYR A 545 23.73 -29.75 18.67
N LYS A 546 24.30 -30.77 18.03
CA LYS A 546 25.59 -30.66 17.33
C LYS A 546 25.54 -29.65 16.21
N GLY A 547 24.46 -29.64 15.41
CA GLY A 547 24.26 -28.64 14.36
C GLY A 547 24.05 -27.24 14.93
N ALA A 548 23.30 -27.14 16.05
CA ALA A 548 23.13 -25.87 16.74
C ALA A 548 24.45 -25.24 17.18
N LEU A 549 25.36 -26.04 17.74
CA LEU A 549 26.72 -25.60 18.12
C LEU A 549 27.53 -25.12 16.92
N GLU A 550 27.44 -25.82 15.78
CA GLU A 550 28.15 -25.46 14.56
C GLU A 550 27.71 -24.08 14.03
N TYR A 551 26.40 -23.83 13.95
CA TYR A 551 25.89 -22.60 13.35
C TYR A 551 25.86 -21.44 14.33
N LEU A 552 25.39 -21.61 15.57
CA LEU A 552 25.43 -20.55 16.61
C LEU A 552 26.87 -20.14 16.97
N GLY A 553 27.83 -21.05 16.83
CA GLY A 553 29.23 -20.73 17.02
C GLY A 553 29.86 -19.84 15.95
N LYS A 554 29.21 -19.69 14.80
CA LYS A 554 29.62 -18.79 13.69
C LYS A 554 29.03 -17.38 13.82
N VAL A 555 28.07 -17.18 14.73
CA VAL A 555 27.42 -15.89 14.94
C VAL A 555 28.34 -14.97 15.72
N SER A 556 28.54 -13.73 15.23
CA SER A 556 29.42 -12.78 15.89
C SER A 556 28.88 -12.28 17.24
N GLU A 557 29.79 -11.92 18.16
CA GLU A 557 29.40 -11.35 19.46
C GLU A 557 28.67 -10.00 19.30
N ALA A 558 29.00 -9.21 18.26
CA ALA A 558 28.34 -7.97 17.98
C ALA A 558 26.85 -8.21 17.61
N TYR A 559 26.59 -9.26 16.82
CA TYR A 559 25.22 -9.64 16.48
C TYR A 559 24.45 -10.14 17.71
N LYS A 560 25.03 -10.99 18.50
CA LYS A 560 24.45 -11.57 19.75
C LYS A 560 24.08 -10.49 20.77
N THR A 561 24.85 -9.41 20.87
CA THR A 561 24.55 -8.29 21.79
C THR A 561 23.29 -7.52 21.39
N HIS A 562 22.93 -7.50 20.12
CA HIS A 562 21.74 -6.83 19.60
C HIS A 562 20.52 -7.76 19.55
N HIS A 563 20.74 -9.08 19.55
CA HIS A 563 19.72 -10.13 19.58
C HIS A 563 19.66 -10.79 20.95
N ASN A 564 19.16 -10.07 21.94
CA ASN A 564 19.00 -10.63 23.28
C ASN A 564 17.83 -11.62 23.29
N VAL A 565 18.15 -12.90 23.33
CA VAL A 565 17.18 -13.92 23.74
C VAL A 565 17.04 -13.84 25.25
N TYR A 566 15.91 -13.27 25.70
CA TYR A 566 15.61 -13.17 27.12
C TYR A 566 15.29 -14.55 27.68
N MET A 567 16.14 -15.03 28.62
CA MET A 567 15.84 -16.20 29.45
C MET A 567 15.82 -15.78 30.90
N GLU A 568 14.67 -15.97 31.55
CA GLU A 568 14.49 -15.67 32.95
C GLU A 568 14.67 -16.89 33.83
N TYR A 569 14.60 -18.11 33.28
CA TYR A 569 14.57 -19.35 34.03
C TYR A 569 15.59 -20.38 33.55
N ASP A 570 16.08 -21.20 34.49
CA ASP A 570 16.97 -22.31 34.18
C ASP A 570 16.24 -23.39 33.36
N PRO A 571 16.66 -23.66 32.11
CA PRO A 571 16.03 -24.68 31.27
C PRO A 571 16.21 -26.12 31.78
N PHE A 572 17.12 -26.36 32.69
CA PHE A 572 17.40 -27.68 33.28
C PHE A 572 16.74 -27.90 34.64
N SER A 573 15.93 -26.96 35.08
CA SER A 573 15.11 -27.11 36.31
C SER A 573 13.67 -27.39 35.92
N ALA A 574 13.04 -28.35 36.58
CA ALA A 574 11.61 -28.57 36.42
C ALA A 574 10.75 -27.49 37.11
N GLU A 575 11.33 -26.74 38.03
CA GLU A 575 10.74 -25.54 38.62
C GLU A 575 11.21 -24.32 37.85
N ARG A 576 10.38 -23.25 37.77
CA ARG A 576 10.77 -21.93 37.19
C ARG A 576 11.78 -21.24 38.12
N LYS A 577 12.99 -21.73 38.09
CA LYS A 577 14.09 -21.17 38.86
C LYS A 577 14.71 -20.02 38.09
N ALA A 578 14.57 -18.79 38.62
CA ALA A 578 15.17 -17.62 38.04
C ALA A 578 16.70 -17.74 37.92
N ILE A 579 17.25 -17.35 36.79
CA ILE A 579 18.68 -17.25 36.52
C ILE A 579 19.07 -15.82 36.22
N LYS A 580 20.32 -15.48 36.47
CA LYS A 580 20.89 -14.20 36.05
C LYS A 580 21.12 -14.27 34.56
N MET A 581 20.44 -13.37 33.81
CA MET A 581 20.53 -13.30 32.35
C MET A 581 21.96 -13.15 31.87
N LYS A 582 22.33 -13.96 30.89
CA LYS A 582 23.45 -13.76 29.98
C LYS A 582 22.93 -13.38 28.61
N SER A 583 23.69 -12.57 27.87
CA SER A 583 23.42 -12.31 26.46
C SER A 583 23.49 -13.61 25.70
N ASP A 584 22.57 -14.05 24.97
CA ASP A 584 22.42 -15.27 24.16
C ASP A 584 22.91 -16.58 24.82
N PHE A 585 21.98 -17.23 25.50
CA PHE A 585 22.21 -18.51 26.19
C PHE A 585 22.06 -19.73 25.27
N ARG A 586 21.64 -19.56 24.00
CA ARG A 586 21.34 -20.69 23.09
C ARG A 586 22.53 -21.56 22.79
N TYR A 587 23.72 -21.00 22.64
CA TYR A 587 24.95 -21.76 22.42
C TYR A 587 25.30 -22.60 23.66
N ASP A 588 25.25 -22.03 24.86
CA ASP A 588 25.51 -22.73 26.10
C ASP A 588 24.47 -23.83 26.35
N PHE A 589 23.21 -23.59 26.08
CA PHE A 589 22.17 -24.60 26.14
C PHE A 589 22.44 -25.75 25.17
N ALA A 590 22.75 -25.44 23.89
CA ALA A 590 23.11 -26.47 22.91
C ALA A 590 24.31 -27.33 23.35
N ARG A 591 25.33 -26.70 23.98
CA ARG A 591 26.49 -27.39 24.46
C ARG A 591 26.15 -28.36 25.60
N GLU A 592 25.37 -27.92 26.57
CA GLU A 592 24.92 -28.76 27.67
C GLU A 592 24.04 -29.92 27.17
N MET A 593 23.07 -29.63 26.29
CA MET A 593 22.21 -30.67 25.72
C MET A 593 22.99 -31.70 24.90
N HIS A 594 23.97 -31.25 24.10
CA HIS A 594 24.86 -32.17 23.38
C HIS A 594 25.71 -33.01 24.33
N SER A 595 26.23 -32.40 25.41
CA SER A 595 26.97 -33.13 26.44
C SER A 595 26.12 -34.20 27.14
N LEU A 596 24.86 -33.87 27.46
CA LEU A 596 23.90 -34.82 28.03
C LEU A 596 23.61 -35.97 27.04
N GLU A 597 23.41 -35.67 25.78
CA GLU A 597 23.21 -36.67 24.72
C GLU A 597 24.40 -37.65 24.63
N GLN A 598 25.61 -37.13 24.62
CA GLN A 598 26.82 -37.97 24.62
C GLN A 598 26.95 -38.75 25.93
N GLY A 599 26.67 -38.10 27.07
CA GLY A 599 26.69 -38.76 28.37
C GLY A 599 25.74 -39.96 28.47
N ILE A 600 24.51 -39.81 27.97
CA ILE A 600 23.49 -40.87 27.87
C ILE A 600 24.02 -42.06 27.03
N LYS A 601 24.67 -41.76 25.88
CA LYS A 601 25.22 -42.80 24.99
C LYS A 601 26.37 -43.56 25.58
N LEU A 602 27.26 -42.89 26.33
CA LEU A 602 28.49 -43.45 26.86
C LEU A 602 28.35 -44.08 28.26
N THR A 603 27.34 -43.68 29.02
CA THR A 603 27.13 -44.16 30.39
C THR A 603 26.49 -45.55 30.38
N THR A 604 27.18 -46.51 31.01
CA THR A 604 26.73 -47.90 31.17
C THR A 604 26.05 -48.15 32.53
N GLU A 605 26.34 -47.33 33.54
CA GLU A 605 25.73 -47.41 34.84
C GLU A 605 24.28 -46.92 34.80
N PRO A 606 23.28 -47.79 35.16
CA PRO A 606 21.87 -47.53 34.91
C PRO A 606 21.33 -46.28 35.63
N ASN A 607 21.65 -46.11 36.92
CA ASN A 607 21.09 -45.00 37.71
C ASN A 607 21.65 -43.66 37.27
N ARG A 608 22.94 -43.56 36.96
CA ARG A 608 23.54 -42.36 36.39
C ARG A 608 22.97 -42.05 35.01
N LYS A 609 22.77 -43.06 34.17
CA LYS A 609 22.15 -42.91 32.85
C LYS A 609 20.74 -42.38 32.97
N ALA A 610 19.92 -42.90 33.90
CA ALA A 610 18.56 -42.44 34.15
C ALA A 610 18.53 -40.95 34.57
N LEU A 611 19.40 -40.51 35.47
CA LEU A 611 19.49 -39.10 35.86
C LEU A 611 19.86 -38.18 34.69
N LEU A 612 20.78 -38.59 33.80
CA LEU A 612 21.12 -37.86 32.60
C LEU A 612 19.94 -37.76 31.62
N MET A 613 19.19 -38.85 31.43
CA MET A 613 17.99 -38.88 30.58
C MET A 613 16.91 -37.94 31.10
N VAL A 614 16.69 -37.92 32.42
CA VAL A 614 15.69 -37.01 33.03
C VAL A 614 16.11 -35.54 32.86
N LYS A 615 17.38 -35.22 33.15
CA LYS A 615 17.89 -33.84 32.93
C LYS A 615 17.77 -33.41 31.47
N TYR A 616 18.09 -34.30 30.52
CA TYR A 616 17.94 -34.06 29.09
C TYR A 616 16.47 -33.86 28.70
N ALA A 617 15.54 -34.68 29.21
CA ALA A 617 14.10 -34.56 28.99
C ALA A 617 13.55 -33.23 29.52
N ILE A 618 14.00 -32.79 30.72
CA ILE A 618 13.63 -31.49 31.29
C ILE A 618 14.11 -30.35 30.37
N GLY A 619 15.34 -30.41 29.86
CA GLY A 619 15.87 -29.43 28.92
C GLY A 619 15.05 -29.31 27.65
N ILE A 620 14.67 -30.47 27.04
CA ILE A 620 13.77 -30.49 25.88
C ILE A 620 12.41 -29.83 26.23
N ARG A 621 11.75 -30.33 27.30
CA ARG A 621 10.46 -29.81 27.72
C ARG A 621 10.47 -28.31 27.90
N ASN A 622 11.38 -27.79 28.68
CA ASN A 622 11.41 -26.39 29.05
C ASN A 622 11.77 -25.48 27.86
N SER A 623 12.57 -25.97 26.88
CA SER A 623 12.86 -25.22 25.65
C SER A 623 11.65 -25.06 24.74
N PHE A 624 10.61 -25.85 24.90
CA PHE A 624 9.33 -25.73 24.20
C PHE A 624 8.19 -25.15 25.08
N ASP A 625 8.44 -24.91 26.37
CA ASP A 625 7.49 -24.31 27.32
C ASP A 625 8.02 -22.90 27.74
N TRP A 626 8.34 -22.66 28.99
CA TRP A 626 8.73 -21.32 29.51
C TRP A 626 10.09 -20.80 29.05
N CYS A 627 10.94 -21.64 28.48
CA CYS A 627 12.19 -21.28 27.83
C CYS A 627 12.09 -21.33 26.29
N TRP A 628 10.89 -21.15 25.77
CA TRP A 628 10.60 -21.28 24.33
C TRP A 628 11.49 -20.39 23.44
N GLY A 629 12.04 -19.30 23.96
CA GLY A 629 13.01 -18.46 23.27
C GLY A 629 14.27 -19.17 22.79
N LEU A 630 14.57 -20.36 23.33
CA LEU A 630 15.69 -21.18 22.85
C LEU A 630 15.44 -21.84 21.51
N THR A 631 14.16 -22.11 21.18
CA THR A 631 13.72 -22.83 19.97
C THR A 631 13.04 -21.93 18.94
N GLN A 632 12.82 -20.67 19.27
CA GLN A 632 12.16 -19.69 18.41
C GLN A 632 13.14 -18.60 18.01
N TYR A 633 13.00 -18.14 16.76
CA TYR A 633 13.72 -16.98 16.29
C TYR A 633 12.94 -15.71 16.61
N TYR A 634 13.56 -14.78 17.32
CA TYR A 634 12.96 -13.50 17.67
C TYR A 634 13.25 -12.44 16.65
N ARG A 635 12.20 -11.73 16.26
CA ARG A 635 12.27 -10.54 15.43
C ARG A 635 11.92 -9.33 16.28
N GLY A 636 12.91 -8.61 16.77
CA GLY A 636 12.67 -7.35 17.47
C GLY A 636 13.37 -7.23 18.83
N THR A 637 13.55 -5.99 19.26
CA THR A 637 14.33 -5.62 20.44
C THR A 637 13.48 -5.34 21.67
N SER A 638 12.15 -5.38 21.61
CA SER A 638 11.30 -5.11 22.76
C SER A 638 10.38 -6.28 23.07
N TYR A 639 10.12 -6.45 24.36
CA TYR A 639 9.15 -7.40 24.91
C TYR A 639 7.76 -7.30 24.24
N TRP A 640 7.37 -6.09 23.81
CA TRP A 640 6.11 -5.81 23.15
C TRP A 640 6.17 -5.89 21.62
N GLY A 641 7.35 -5.83 21.03
CA GLY A 641 7.57 -6.01 19.59
C GLY A 641 7.73 -7.48 19.19
N GLN A 642 7.59 -8.38 20.15
CA GLN A 642 7.56 -9.82 19.92
C GLN A 642 6.16 -10.21 19.42
N VAL A 643 5.87 -9.94 18.18
CA VAL A 643 4.77 -10.63 17.52
C VAL A 643 5.25 -12.04 17.22
N CYS A 644 5.19 -12.86 18.27
CA CYS A 644 4.93 -14.25 18.03
C CYS A 644 3.53 -14.27 17.47
N GLU A 645 3.39 -14.41 16.15
CA GLU A 645 2.18 -15.02 15.68
C GLU A 645 1.91 -16.19 16.59
N LYS A 646 0.68 -16.28 17.13
CA LYS A 646 0.26 -17.43 17.89
C LYS A 646 0.45 -18.64 17.00
N ARG A 647 1.66 -19.22 16.97
CA ARG A 647 1.75 -20.62 16.64
C ARG A 647 0.81 -21.30 17.63
N ASP A 648 -0.10 -22.05 17.16
CA ASP A 648 -0.92 -22.92 17.98
C ASP A 648 0.03 -23.98 18.53
N TRP A 649 0.72 -23.62 19.62
CA TRP A 649 1.77 -24.43 20.28
C TRP A 649 1.29 -25.85 20.57
N GLU A 650 0.00 -25.99 20.87
CA GLU A 650 -0.59 -27.29 21.19
C GLU A 650 -0.71 -28.19 19.95
N ASN A 651 -0.79 -27.60 18.77
CA ASN A 651 -0.95 -28.32 17.50
C ASN A 651 0.32 -28.35 16.64
N ASP A 652 1.40 -27.62 17.01
CA ASP A 652 2.65 -27.60 16.27
C ASP A 652 3.34 -29.00 16.31
N GLU A 653 3.72 -29.51 15.14
CA GLU A 653 4.31 -30.84 14.98
C GLU A 653 5.67 -30.97 15.66
N ASP A 654 6.48 -29.91 15.69
CA ASP A 654 7.77 -29.89 16.38
C ASP A 654 7.56 -30.03 17.90
N THR A 655 6.58 -29.32 18.44
CA THR A 655 6.19 -29.39 19.86
C THR A 655 5.66 -30.77 20.22
N LYS A 656 4.78 -31.36 19.40
CA LYS A 656 4.29 -32.73 19.61
C LYS A 656 5.43 -33.75 19.62
N THR A 657 6.35 -33.61 18.66
CA THR A 657 7.54 -34.48 18.57
C THR A 657 8.41 -34.34 19.83
N ALA A 658 8.65 -33.12 20.29
CA ALA A 658 9.41 -32.87 21.50
C ALA A 658 8.76 -33.47 22.76
N ILE A 659 7.44 -33.26 22.92
CA ILE A 659 6.67 -33.84 24.04
C ILE A 659 6.69 -35.37 23.98
N GLY A 660 6.55 -35.97 22.80
CA GLY A 660 6.66 -37.41 22.61
C GLY A 660 8.01 -37.93 23.05
N LYS A 661 9.10 -37.26 22.67
CA LYS A 661 10.47 -37.60 23.06
C LYS A 661 10.71 -37.46 24.57
N VAL A 662 10.18 -36.42 25.19
CA VAL A 662 10.23 -36.24 26.66
C VAL A 662 9.58 -37.42 27.39
N LYS A 663 8.36 -37.82 26.96
CA LYS A 663 7.65 -38.97 27.57
C LYS A 663 8.45 -40.28 27.43
N GLU A 664 8.99 -40.55 26.23
CA GLU A 664 9.82 -41.69 25.96
C GLU A 664 11.04 -41.74 26.90
N LEU A 665 11.78 -40.64 27.00
CA LEU A 665 12.98 -40.55 27.84
C LEU A 665 12.69 -40.75 29.33
N ILE A 666 11.61 -40.14 29.83
CA ILE A 666 11.23 -40.29 31.25
C ILE A 666 10.82 -41.73 31.56
N ASN A 667 10.04 -42.36 30.69
CA ASN A 667 9.65 -43.75 30.87
C ASN A 667 10.88 -44.69 30.89
N LEU A 668 11.76 -44.55 29.89
CA LEU A 668 13.00 -45.33 29.84
C LEU A 668 13.89 -45.08 31.04
N ALA A 669 13.96 -43.83 31.54
CA ALA A 669 14.71 -43.50 32.73
C ALA A 669 14.16 -44.24 33.99
N CYS A 670 12.83 -44.21 34.13
CA CYS A 670 12.19 -44.93 35.26
C CYS A 670 12.36 -46.43 35.19
N ASP A 671 12.35 -47.03 33.98
CA ASP A 671 12.45 -48.49 33.77
C ASP A 671 13.86 -49.03 34.11
N ILE A 672 14.92 -48.21 33.95
CA ILE A 672 16.30 -48.68 34.20
C ILE A 672 16.82 -48.40 35.61
N VAL A 673 16.08 -47.67 36.44
CA VAL A 673 16.45 -47.36 37.82
C VAL A 673 16.49 -48.62 38.68
N THR A 674 17.56 -48.77 39.46
CA THR A 674 17.78 -49.95 40.27
C THR A 674 17.75 -49.70 41.79
N ASP A 675 17.73 -48.43 42.23
CA ASP A 675 17.68 -48.09 43.67
C ASP A 675 16.68 -46.99 43.97
N ASP A 676 16.16 -46.97 45.19
CA ASP A 676 15.14 -46.03 45.65
C ASP A 676 15.63 -44.59 45.74
N GLU A 677 16.91 -44.35 46.07
CA GLU A 677 17.46 -43.00 46.13
C GLU A 677 17.45 -42.32 44.76
N THR A 678 17.86 -43.03 43.71
CA THR A 678 17.82 -42.55 42.35
C THR A 678 16.36 -42.39 41.88
N GLY A 679 15.49 -43.33 42.20
CA GLY A 679 14.03 -43.23 41.90
C GLY A 679 13.41 -42.01 42.53
N ALA A 680 13.70 -41.74 43.81
CA ALA A 680 13.27 -40.55 44.53
C ALA A 680 13.82 -39.26 43.92
N ASN A 681 15.08 -39.23 43.54
CA ASN A 681 15.70 -38.08 42.87
C ASN A 681 15.04 -37.77 41.54
N ILE A 682 14.75 -38.77 40.70
CA ILE A 682 14.07 -38.58 39.42
C ILE A 682 12.65 -37.98 39.64
N GLN A 683 11.86 -38.56 40.55
CA GLN A 683 10.54 -38.05 40.84
C GLN A 683 10.58 -36.62 41.43
N TYR A 684 11.56 -36.33 42.24
CA TYR A 684 11.82 -35.00 42.79
C TYR A 684 12.16 -33.96 41.68
N MET A 685 13.07 -34.34 40.77
CA MET A 685 13.41 -33.51 39.58
C MET A 685 12.23 -33.24 38.70
N LEU A 686 11.26 -34.16 38.61
CA LEU A 686 10.02 -34.01 37.87
C LEU A 686 8.92 -33.29 38.66
N CYS A 687 9.19 -32.82 39.86
CA CYS A 687 8.27 -32.21 40.80
C CYS A 687 7.08 -33.13 41.21
N ASN A 688 7.26 -34.44 41.12
CA ASN A 688 6.27 -35.44 41.53
C ASN A 688 6.33 -35.71 43.04
N PHE A 689 6.23 -34.68 43.86
CA PHE A 689 6.43 -34.73 45.29
C PHE A 689 5.50 -35.74 46.02
N LYS A 690 4.27 -35.93 45.53
CA LYS A 690 3.35 -36.96 46.04
C LYS A 690 3.92 -38.37 45.88
N THR A 691 4.50 -38.64 44.73
CA THR A 691 5.11 -39.91 44.42
C THR A 691 6.37 -40.12 45.29
N VAL A 692 7.16 -39.08 45.45
CA VAL A 692 8.32 -39.13 46.36
C VAL A 692 7.94 -39.46 47.79
N ALA A 693 6.93 -38.76 48.33
CA ALA A 693 6.47 -38.96 49.70
C ALA A 693 5.85 -40.35 49.96
N ARG A 694 5.16 -40.91 48.95
CA ARG A 694 4.44 -42.21 49.09
C ARG A 694 5.36 -43.40 48.80
N ASN A 695 6.11 -43.34 47.69
CA ASN A 695 6.84 -44.51 47.19
C ASN A 695 8.27 -44.60 47.73
N TYR A 696 8.84 -43.45 48.12
CA TYR A 696 10.24 -43.32 48.55
C TYR A 696 10.41 -42.66 49.93
N PRO A 697 9.64 -43.03 50.95
CA PRO A 697 9.58 -42.28 52.22
C PRO A 697 10.89 -42.27 52.99
N ASN A 698 11.75 -43.28 52.80
CA ASN A 698 12.99 -43.50 53.55
C ASN A 698 14.23 -42.87 52.85
N THR A 699 14.08 -42.34 51.67
CA THR A 699 15.15 -41.68 50.92
C THR A 699 15.40 -40.24 51.40
N GLU A 700 16.56 -39.66 51.04
CA GLU A 700 16.88 -38.27 51.35
C GLU A 700 15.78 -37.30 50.84
N LYS A 701 15.31 -37.49 49.59
CA LYS A 701 14.28 -36.66 49.02
C LYS A 701 12.91 -36.93 49.64
N GLY A 702 12.59 -38.16 50.00
CA GLY A 702 11.40 -38.53 50.74
C GLY A 702 11.29 -37.82 52.09
N GLN A 703 12.35 -37.82 52.85
CA GLN A 703 12.47 -37.12 54.12
C GLN A 703 12.39 -35.60 53.96
N LEU A 704 13.04 -35.06 52.92
CA LEU A 704 12.97 -33.63 52.57
C LEU A 704 11.55 -33.17 52.26
N VAL A 705 10.78 -33.92 51.48
CA VAL A 705 9.39 -33.59 51.10
C VAL A 705 8.48 -33.72 52.34
N ARG A 706 8.66 -34.73 53.17
CA ARG A 706 7.85 -34.92 54.40
C ARG A 706 8.15 -33.91 55.48
N GLY A 707 9.36 -33.39 55.55
CA GLY A 707 9.77 -32.38 56.52
C GLY A 707 9.31 -30.95 56.20
N LYS A 708 8.72 -30.71 55.04
CA LYS A 708 8.16 -29.42 54.68
C LYS A 708 6.68 -29.39 54.98
N CYS A 709 6.16 -28.21 55.39
CA CYS A 709 4.74 -28.02 55.73
C CYS A 709 3.82 -28.53 54.63
N ASP A 710 2.70 -29.14 55.04
CA ASP A 710 1.68 -29.72 54.13
C ASP A 710 1.17 -28.73 53.04
N ASN A 711 1.13 -27.44 53.37
CA ASN A 711 0.73 -26.39 52.43
C ASN A 711 1.70 -26.21 51.25
N LEU A 712 3.00 -26.45 51.43
CA LEU A 712 4.00 -26.35 50.34
C LEU A 712 3.85 -27.53 49.38
N TYR A 713 3.45 -28.68 49.93
CA TYR A 713 3.20 -29.88 49.16
C TYR A 713 1.97 -29.76 48.25
N ASP A 714 0.89 -29.17 48.75
CA ASP A 714 -0.34 -28.96 47.98
C ASP A 714 -0.18 -27.85 46.96
N HIS A 715 0.50 -26.76 47.27
CA HIS A 715 0.74 -25.65 46.37
C HIS A 715 1.59 -26.08 45.15
N HIS A 716 2.64 -26.86 45.33
CA HIS A 716 3.42 -27.39 44.20
C HIS A 716 2.65 -28.43 43.39
N ALA A 717 1.77 -29.22 44.01
CA ALA A 717 0.95 -30.21 43.29
C ALA A 717 -0.16 -29.57 42.48
N GLU A 718 -0.74 -28.44 42.92
CA GLU A 718 -1.77 -27.70 42.19
C GLU A 718 -1.21 -26.85 41.04
N SER A 719 -0.05 -26.23 41.24
CA SER A 719 0.59 -25.44 40.17
C SER A 719 0.99 -26.28 38.94
N TYR A 720 1.15 -27.59 39.10
CA TYR A 720 1.44 -28.53 38.01
C TYR A 720 0.16 -29.15 37.36
N ARG A 721 -0.99 -29.09 38.03
CA ARG A 721 -2.27 -29.59 37.49
C ARG A 721 -3.02 -28.53 36.63
N SER A 722 -2.70 -27.27 36.87
CA SER A 722 -3.34 -26.13 36.15
C SER A 722 -2.62 -25.74 34.85
N ARG A 723 -1.70 -26.55 34.40
CA ARG A 723 -0.96 -26.39 33.15
C ARG A 723 -0.93 -27.73 32.42
#